data_7a1490ffb52be52abdc5ff0d1422ad79
#
_entry.id   7a1490ffb52be52abdc5ff0d1422ad79
#
_cell.length_a   1.000
_cell.length_b   1.000
_cell.length_c   1.000
_cell.angle_alpha   90.00
_cell.angle_beta   90.00
_cell.angle_gamma   90.00
#
_symmetry.space_group_name_H-M   'P 1'
#
loop_
_entity.id
_entity.type
_entity.pdbx_description
1 polymer ?
#
loop_
_entity_poly.entity_id
_entity_poly.type
_entity_poly.pdbx_seq_one_letter_code
_entity_poly.pdbx_strand_id
1 'polypeptide(L)'
;MEQISPIQALLQQRTLLQLEYYTEKEAFRKLTEQMGMQRKVKRGDAWFPLRVGKSFYNSLNQTAIEVFRTSDQDIEHNFEFGRPVMFFMVKKMGKNENQGNTTLQQSENANQKVQSSNLKVQSNQKIQSIKYFSFTGTVSYVDGDRMVITVPDSAPLLDLQQSTKPIGVQLSFDETSYKLMFEALDRVMKAKNNRLAYLRDLFYSHQKAGRFSFEPMKFPWLNPTQERAVNEVLWAKDVAIVHGPPGTGKTTTLVEAINETLMRETQVLVCAQSNMAVDWISEKLVDRGVNVLRIGNPTRVNDKMLGFTYERRFESHPDYPQLWAIRKAIRELRKNRKKGSENYHQKMERLKSRAAEIEIRINSELFGEARVIACTLVGSAHRLLEGMKFGTLFIDEAAQALEAACWIPMRRASRVILAGDHCQLPPTVKSIAALRAGLGKTLMERIAENKPEVVTLLKIQYRMNDEIMRFSSDWFYGGKVESAPQIKYRSVLDYDHPITWIDTSNEENQITIEGEDVPEDSASTSSSISAANQNSDLNFKEQFVGESFGRINKAEAELTLLTLAEYFTKIGKQRVLSESIDVGIISPYRAQVQYLKKLIKKYEFFKPYRRLISVNTVDGFQGQERDVILISLVRSNDEGQIGFLKDLRRMNVAMTRARMKLIILGNKDTMTKHPFYKKLWEYVEAINNYE
;
A
#
# COMPACT_ATOMS: atom_id res chain seq x y z
N MET A 1 -19.35 -11.14 -31.51
CA MET A 1 -19.61 -10.94 -30.06
C MET A 1 -20.44 -9.70 -29.92
N GLU A 2 -21.62 -9.79 -29.35
CA GLU A 2 -22.46 -8.61 -29.10
C GLU A 2 -21.70 -7.66 -28.18
N GLN A 3 -21.62 -6.41 -28.56
CA GLN A 3 -20.92 -5.37 -27.82
C GLN A 3 -21.75 -5.05 -26.58
N ILE A 4 -21.30 -5.54 -25.41
CA ILE A 4 -21.96 -5.28 -24.11
C ILE A 4 -22.03 -3.76 -23.92
N SER A 5 -23.20 -3.23 -23.58
CA SER A 5 -23.36 -1.79 -23.36
C SER A 5 -22.48 -1.31 -22.18
N PRO A 6 -21.99 -0.06 -22.20
CA PRO A 6 -21.20 0.50 -21.09
C PRO A 6 -21.90 0.35 -19.72
N ILE A 7 -23.22 0.55 -19.71
CA ILE A 7 -24.02 0.45 -18.48
C ILE A 7 -24.09 -1.00 -17.97
N GLN A 8 -24.23 -1.99 -18.87
CA GLN A 8 -24.21 -3.41 -18.48
C GLN A 8 -22.83 -3.83 -17.94
N ALA A 9 -21.75 -3.38 -18.56
CA ALA A 9 -20.40 -3.65 -18.09
C ALA A 9 -20.13 -3.03 -16.73
N LEU A 10 -20.58 -1.81 -16.47
CA LEU A 10 -20.48 -1.15 -15.16
C LEU A 10 -21.36 -1.82 -14.11
N LEU A 11 -22.54 -2.30 -14.48
CA LEU A 11 -23.40 -3.08 -13.58
C LEU A 11 -22.73 -4.39 -13.19
N GLN A 12 -22.06 -5.06 -14.12
CA GLN A 12 -21.23 -6.23 -13.82
C GLN A 12 -20.10 -5.89 -12.84
N GLN A 13 -19.36 -4.81 -13.08
CA GLN A 13 -18.30 -4.36 -12.16
C GLN A 13 -18.87 -4.07 -10.76
N ARG A 14 -20.05 -3.44 -10.68
CA ARG A 14 -20.72 -3.19 -9.41
C ARG A 14 -21.10 -4.48 -8.66
N THR A 15 -21.57 -5.49 -9.37
CA THR A 15 -21.92 -6.80 -8.82
C THR A 15 -20.66 -7.51 -8.32
N LEU A 16 -19.57 -7.48 -9.07
CA LEU A 16 -18.28 -8.05 -8.67
C LEU A 16 -17.68 -7.33 -7.45
N LEU A 17 -17.79 -6.01 -7.41
CA LEU A 17 -17.39 -5.20 -6.25
C LEU A 17 -18.21 -5.55 -5.01
N GLN A 18 -19.48 -5.86 -5.17
CA GLN A 18 -20.34 -6.29 -4.06
C GLN A 18 -19.92 -7.65 -3.53
N LEU A 19 -19.51 -8.58 -4.40
CA LEU A 19 -18.96 -9.86 -4.01
C LEU A 19 -17.64 -9.69 -3.24
N GLU A 20 -16.76 -8.81 -3.70
CA GLU A 20 -15.52 -8.46 -3.00
C GLU A 20 -15.81 -7.86 -1.61
N TYR A 21 -16.72 -6.90 -1.54
CA TYR A 21 -17.16 -6.27 -0.29
C TYR A 21 -17.63 -7.32 0.73
N TYR A 22 -18.50 -8.24 0.34
CA TYR A 22 -18.98 -9.28 1.25
C TYR A 22 -17.86 -10.25 1.64
N THR A 23 -16.99 -10.62 0.72
CA THR A 23 -15.85 -11.49 1.00
C THR A 23 -14.90 -10.84 2.01
N GLU A 24 -14.55 -9.59 1.82
CA GLU A 24 -13.70 -8.85 2.76
C GLU A 24 -14.36 -8.66 4.12
N LYS A 25 -15.63 -8.27 4.13
CA LYS A 25 -16.41 -8.06 5.37
C LYS A 25 -16.51 -9.33 6.17
N GLU A 26 -16.80 -10.46 5.52
CA GLU A 26 -16.90 -11.78 6.17
C GLU A 26 -15.54 -12.25 6.67
N ALA A 27 -14.47 -12.09 5.88
CA ALA A 27 -13.12 -12.41 6.31
C ALA A 27 -12.69 -11.55 7.52
N PHE A 28 -13.01 -10.26 7.50
CA PHE A 28 -12.76 -9.36 8.62
C PHE A 28 -13.57 -9.77 9.86
N ARG A 29 -14.85 -10.10 9.69
CA ARG A 29 -15.71 -10.57 10.77
C ARG A 29 -15.16 -11.84 11.43
N LYS A 30 -14.77 -12.83 10.64
CA LYS A 30 -14.13 -14.06 11.15
C LYS A 30 -12.85 -13.75 11.94
N LEU A 31 -12.01 -12.88 11.43
CA LEU A 31 -10.79 -12.45 12.12
C LEU A 31 -11.11 -11.69 13.43
N THR A 32 -12.17 -10.89 13.44
CA THR A 32 -12.55 -10.07 14.61
C THR A 32 -13.27 -10.88 15.68
N GLU A 33 -14.16 -11.79 15.31
CA GLU A 33 -14.97 -12.59 16.23
C GLU A 33 -14.25 -13.86 16.71
N GLN A 34 -13.53 -14.54 15.83
CA GLN A 34 -12.92 -15.85 16.11
C GLN A 34 -11.47 -15.78 16.61
N MET A 35 -10.76 -14.68 16.31
CA MET A 35 -9.37 -14.52 16.72
C MET A 35 -9.26 -13.99 18.15
N GLY A 36 -8.58 -14.72 19.03
CA GLY A 36 -8.27 -14.26 20.38
C GLY A 36 -7.43 -12.98 20.41
N MET A 37 -7.61 -12.14 21.45
CA MET A 37 -6.98 -10.82 21.57
C MET A 37 -5.46 -10.86 21.42
N GLN A 38 -4.79 -11.82 22.04
CA GLN A 38 -3.32 -11.96 21.95
C GLN A 38 -2.83 -12.18 20.51
N ARG A 39 -3.60 -12.92 19.68
CA ARG A 39 -3.26 -13.11 18.28
C ARG A 39 -3.44 -11.83 17.46
N LYS A 40 -4.49 -11.03 17.76
CA LYS A 40 -4.71 -9.72 17.10
C LYS A 40 -3.55 -8.75 17.40
N VAL A 41 -3.10 -8.69 18.64
CA VAL A 41 -1.97 -7.86 19.05
C VAL A 41 -0.69 -8.30 18.36
N LYS A 42 -0.40 -9.62 18.35
CA LYS A 42 0.79 -10.17 17.66
C LYS A 42 0.78 -9.95 16.14
N ARG A 43 -0.40 -9.79 15.53
CA ARG A 43 -0.53 -9.45 14.10
C ARG A 43 -0.39 -7.95 13.84
N GLY A 44 -0.41 -7.12 14.88
CA GLY A 44 -0.44 -5.67 14.75
C GLY A 44 -1.80 -5.06 14.41
N ASP A 45 -2.88 -5.84 14.50
CA ASP A 45 -4.27 -5.40 14.18
C ASP A 45 -4.97 -4.78 15.39
N ALA A 46 -4.39 -4.91 16.59
CA ALA A 46 -4.91 -4.33 17.84
C ALA A 46 -3.78 -3.87 18.75
N TRP A 47 -4.05 -2.81 19.53
CA TRP A 47 -3.24 -2.40 20.67
C TRP A 47 -4.00 -2.70 21.97
N PHE A 48 -3.43 -3.51 22.84
CA PHE A 48 -4.04 -3.88 24.11
C PHE A 48 -2.99 -4.41 25.11
N PRO A 49 -2.96 -3.91 26.36
CA PRO A 49 -3.68 -2.72 26.82
C PRO A 49 -3.11 -1.43 26.24
N LEU A 50 -3.89 -0.37 26.25
CA LEU A 50 -3.40 0.94 25.88
C LEU A 50 -3.63 1.97 27.01
N ARG A 51 -2.83 3.04 26.99
CA ARG A 51 -3.04 4.22 27.81
C ARG A 51 -3.75 5.29 26.99
N VAL A 52 -4.87 5.75 27.48
CA VAL A 52 -5.62 6.86 26.89
C VAL A 52 -5.01 8.17 27.37
N GLY A 53 -4.65 9.05 26.44
CA GLY A 53 -4.07 10.35 26.70
C GLY A 53 -5.08 11.47 26.68
N LYS A 54 -4.65 12.64 26.19
CA LYS A 54 -5.48 13.84 26.11
C LYS A 54 -6.52 13.74 25.02
N SER A 55 -7.69 14.34 25.26
CA SER A 55 -8.65 14.65 24.20
C SER A 55 -8.56 16.13 23.85
N PHE A 56 -8.63 16.45 22.57
CA PHE A 56 -8.52 17.82 22.07
C PHE A 56 -9.32 17.97 20.77
N TYR A 57 -9.47 19.21 20.32
CA TYR A 57 -10.04 19.49 19.01
C TYR A 57 -8.92 19.75 18.03
N ASN A 58 -8.96 19.07 16.88
CA ASN A 58 -8.02 19.33 15.80
C ASN A 58 -8.37 20.63 15.05
N SER A 59 -7.54 21.02 14.07
CA SER A 59 -7.73 22.22 13.24
C SER A 59 -9.07 22.27 12.51
N LEU A 60 -9.61 21.10 12.16
CA LEU A 60 -10.93 20.95 11.53
C LEU A 60 -12.10 20.98 12.54
N ASN A 61 -11.81 21.31 13.80
CA ASN A 61 -12.79 21.32 14.90
C ASN A 61 -13.45 19.94 15.14
N GLN A 62 -12.72 18.86 14.86
CA GLN A 62 -13.14 17.50 15.15
C GLN A 62 -12.53 17.05 16.46
N THR A 63 -13.29 16.28 17.24
CA THR A 63 -12.81 15.69 18.49
C THR A 63 -11.76 14.61 18.19
N ALA A 64 -10.59 14.72 18.82
CA ALA A 64 -9.50 13.77 18.71
C ALA A 64 -9.07 13.28 20.10
N ILE A 65 -8.62 12.04 20.17
CA ILE A 65 -8.10 11.41 21.37
C ILE A 65 -6.74 10.78 21.10
N GLU A 66 -5.81 11.00 21.99
CA GLU A 66 -4.48 10.45 21.95
C GLU A 66 -4.43 9.12 22.71
N VAL A 67 -3.79 8.12 22.13
CA VAL A 67 -3.60 6.80 22.73
C VAL A 67 -2.17 6.33 22.58
N PHE A 68 -1.70 5.56 23.56
CA PHE A 68 -0.33 5.03 23.61
C PHE A 68 -0.35 3.53 23.81
N ARG A 69 0.43 2.82 23.03
CA ARG A 69 0.69 1.39 23.21
C ARG A 69 1.61 1.19 24.40
N THR A 70 1.23 0.31 25.32
CA THR A 70 1.96 0.08 26.58
C THR A 70 2.64 -1.29 26.65
N SER A 71 2.35 -2.17 25.70
CA SER A 71 2.94 -3.50 25.59
C SER A 71 3.19 -3.87 24.13
N ASP A 72 4.01 -4.89 23.92
CA ASP A 72 4.32 -5.43 22.58
C ASP A 72 4.85 -4.37 21.59
N GLN A 73 5.66 -3.44 22.09
CA GLN A 73 6.20 -2.30 21.33
C GLN A 73 7.15 -2.73 20.21
N ASP A 74 7.71 -3.93 20.30
CA ASP A 74 8.57 -4.51 19.26
C ASP A 74 7.81 -5.06 18.05
N ILE A 75 6.48 -5.16 18.13
CA ILE A 75 5.64 -5.70 17.06
C ILE A 75 5.26 -4.59 16.08
N GLU A 76 5.55 -4.79 14.80
CA GLU A 76 5.04 -3.91 13.74
C GLU A 76 3.51 -3.93 13.76
N HIS A 77 2.89 -2.76 13.62
CA HIS A 77 1.43 -2.63 13.60
C HIS A 77 0.91 -2.23 12.22
N ASN A 78 -0.39 -2.53 11.99
CA ASN A 78 -1.09 -2.25 10.74
C ASN A 78 -1.96 -0.98 10.80
N PHE A 79 -1.80 -0.16 11.85
CA PHE A 79 -2.50 1.11 11.94
C PHE A 79 -1.85 2.13 11.03
N GLU A 80 -2.65 2.71 10.15
CA GLU A 80 -2.25 3.73 9.19
C GLU A 80 -3.26 4.88 9.21
N PHE A 81 -2.85 6.05 8.75
CA PHE A 81 -3.76 7.19 8.58
C PHE A 81 -4.99 6.81 7.74
N GLY A 82 -6.15 7.33 8.13
CA GLY A 82 -7.43 7.09 7.46
C GLY A 82 -8.07 5.74 7.79
N ARG A 83 -7.38 4.83 8.46
CA ARG A 83 -7.97 3.54 8.83
C ARG A 83 -9.02 3.70 9.91
N PRO A 84 -10.19 3.08 9.74
CA PRO A 84 -11.21 3.04 10.78
C PRO A 84 -10.78 2.12 11.92
N VAL A 85 -11.09 2.51 13.14
CA VAL A 85 -10.75 1.77 14.36
C VAL A 85 -11.93 1.73 15.33
N MET A 86 -11.97 0.67 16.13
CA MET A 86 -12.96 0.50 17.19
C MET A 86 -12.28 0.34 18.54
N PHE A 87 -12.78 1.06 19.55
CA PHE A 87 -12.38 0.89 20.93
C PHE A 87 -13.13 -0.27 21.57
N PHE A 88 -12.46 -0.96 22.47
CA PHE A 88 -13.06 -2.04 23.26
C PHE A 88 -12.50 -2.06 24.68
N MET A 89 -13.27 -2.66 25.59
CA MET A 89 -12.83 -2.96 26.95
C MET A 89 -12.95 -4.45 27.24
N VAL A 90 -12.05 -4.96 28.08
CA VAL A 90 -12.06 -6.36 28.50
C VAL A 90 -12.65 -6.46 29.90
N LYS A 91 -13.71 -7.27 30.06
CA LYS A 91 -14.27 -7.62 31.36
C LYS A 91 -13.61 -8.90 31.86
N LYS A 92 -13.01 -8.87 33.05
CA LYS A 92 -12.65 -10.10 33.77
C LYS A 92 -13.95 -10.73 34.27
N MET A 93 -14.31 -11.94 33.83
CA MET A 93 -15.37 -12.69 34.49
C MET A 93 -14.90 -13.09 35.88
N GLY A 94 -15.54 -12.55 36.89
CA GLY A 94 -15.44 -13.02 38.28
C GLY A 94 -15.97 -14.45 38.34
N LYS A 95 -15.35 -15.30 39.16
CA LYS A 95 -15.96 -16.56 39.60
C LYS A 95 -17.19 -16.18 40.43
N ASN A 96 -18.36 -16.54 39.99
CA ASN A 96 -19.67 -16.56 40.61
C ASN A 96 -20.71 -15.73 39.86
N GLU A 97 -21.43 -16.43 38.99
CA GLU A 97 -22.84 -16.18 38.68
C GLU A 97 -23.36 -17.43 37.94
N ASN A 98 -23.38 -18.56 38.67
CA ASN A 98 -24.25 -19.70 38.34
C ASN A 98 -25.20 -19.87 39.53
N GLN A 99 -26.34 -19.19 39.45
CA GLN A 99 -27.58 -19.62 40.12
C GLN A 99 -28.69 -18.67 39.66
N GLY A 100 -29.66 -19.22 38.99
CA GLY A 100 -30.94 -18.51 38.82
C GLY A 100 -31.71 -18.89 37.55
N ASN A 101 -32.49 -19.98 37.72
CA ASN A 101 -33.76 -20.26 37.05
C ASN A 101 -33.77 -20.87 35.64
N THR A 102 -33.80 -22.20 35.70
CA THR A 102 -34.44 -23.08 34.74
C THR A 102 -35.94 -23.09 34.96
N THR A 103 -36.74 -22.85 33.95
CA THR A 103 -38.11 -23.35 33.89
C THR A 103 -38.37 -23.94 32.50
N LEU A 104 -38.71 -25.21 32.57
CA LEU A 104 -39.01 -26.17 31.55
C LEU A 104 -40.02 -25.71 30.48
N GLN A 105 -39.78 -26.12 29.24
CA GLN A 105 -40.80 -26.81 28.47
C GLN A 105 -40.16 -27.83 27.52
N GLN A 106 -40.54 -29.06 27.71
CA GLN A 106 -40.25 -30.26 26.91
C GLN A 106 -41.02 -30.23 25.59
N SER A 107 -40.40 -30.66 24.50
CA SER A 107 -41.10 -31.51 23.53
C SER A 107 -40.05 -32.36 22.79
N GLU A 108 -40.39 -33.65 22.76
CA GLU A 108 -39.67 -34.79 22.25
C GLU A 108 -39.47 -34.75 20.72
N ASN A 109 -38.33 -35.23 20.23
CA ASN A 109 -38.29 -36.44 19.40
C ASN A 109 -36.88 -36.83 18.95
N ALA A 110 -36.56 -37.94 19.30
CA ALA A 110 -35.79 -39.13 18.90
C ALA A 110 -34.74 -39.10 17.78
N ASN A 111 -33.62 -39.76 18.18
CA ASN A 111 -32.74 -40.62 17.38
C ASN A 111 -31.82 -40.04 16.31
N GLN A 112 -30.51 -39.93 16.68
CA GLN A 112 -29.48 -40.80 16.04
C GLN A 112 -28.13 -40.66 16.81
N LYS A 113 -27.67 -41.82 17.29
CA LYS A 113 -26.33 -42.01 17.87
C LYS A 113 -25.27 -41.89 16.79
N VAL A 114 -24.29 -41.01 16.99
CA VAL A 114 -22.96 -41.17 16.42
C VAL A 114 -21.94 -40.89 17.52
N GLN A 115 -21.08 -41.86 17.71
CA GLN A 115 -20.01 -41.89 18.70
C GLN A 115 -19.02 -40.73 18.46
N SER A 116 -18.82 -39.88 19.47
CA SER A 116 -17.74 -38.93 19.51
C SER A 116 -16.74 -39.37 20.57
N SER A 117 -15.56 -39.71 20.11
CA SER A 117 -14.38 -39.96 20.91
C SER A 117 -13.92 -38.68 21.61
N ASN A 118 -13.85 -38.72 22.93
CA ASN A 118 -13.34 -37.68 23.80
C ASN A 118 -11.83 -37.43 23.57
N LEU A 119 -11.49 -36.28 23.04
CA LEU A 119 -10.18 -35.66 23.20
C LEU A 119 -10.35 -34.43 24.12
N LYS A 120 -10.10 -34.63 25.40
CA LYS A 120 -9.94 -33.54 26.36
C LYS A 120 -8.65 -32.81 26.06
N VAL A 121 -8.73 -31.66 25.41
CA VAL A 121 -7.68 -30.67 25.40
C VAL A 121 -7.97 -29.71 26.55
N GLN A 122 -7.20 -29.83 27.63
CA GLN A 122 -7.16 -28.84 28.71
C GLN A 122 -6.51 -27.57 28.18
N SER A 123 -7.29 -26.56 27.88
CA SER A 123 -6.82 -25.18 27.74
C SER A 123 -7.44 -24.34 28.86
N ASN A 124 -6.64 -24.06 29.89
CA ASN A 124 -6.92 -23.04 30.91
C ASN A 124 -6.87 -21.64 30.26
N GLN A 125 -7.82 -21.30 29.41
CA GLN A 125 -8.02 -19.93 28.96
C GLN A 125 -9.26 -19.36 29.66
N LYS A 126 -9.03 -18.42 30.59
CA LYS A 126 -10.08 -17.58 31.14
C LYS A 126 -10.81 -16.91 30.00
N ILE A 127 -12.09 -17.25 29.81
CA ILE A 127 -12.94 -16.59 28.80
C ILE A 127 -13.09 -15.12 29.21
N GLN A 128 -12.45 -14.24 28.48
CA GLN A 128 -12.56 -12.79 28.66
C GLN A 128 -13.66 -12.29 27.75
N SER A 129 -14.68 -11.66 28.29
CA SER A 129 -15.71 -11.00 27.45
C SER A 129 -15.20 -9.64 26.99
N ILE A 130 -15.19 -9.42 25.68
CA ILE A 130 -14.81 -8.15 25.06
C ILE A 130 -16.10 -7.35 24.79
N LYS A 131 -16.15 -6.12 25.27
CA LYS A 131 -17.24 -5.17 24.97
C LYS A 131 -16.71 -4.07 24.07
N TYR A 132 -17.25 -3.95 22.85
CA TYR A 132 -16.95 -2.86 21.94
C TYR A 132 -17.76 -1.60 22.30
N PHE A 133 -17.15 -0.45 22.05
CA PHE A 133 -17.86 0.82 22.06
C PHE A 133 -18.69 0.98 20.77
N SER A 134 -19.81 1.69 20.86
CA SER A 134 -20.77 1.84 19.74
C SER A 134 -20.37 2.87 18.69
N PHE A 135 -19.14 3.38 18.71
CA PHE A 135 -18.63 4.34 17.75
C PHE A 135 -17.37 3.83 17.06
N THR A 136 -17.12 4.33 15.87
CA THR A 136 -15.89 4.10 15.09
C THR A 136 -15.09 5.38 15.08
N GLY A 137 -13.79 5.28 15.36
CA GLY A 137 -12.83 6.35 15.17
C GLY A 137 -12.06 6.19 13.88
N THR A 138 -11.33 7.21 13.48
CA THR A 138 -10.41 7.18 12.33
C THR A 138 -9.03 7.58 12.78
N VAL A 139 -8.02 6.82 12.40
CA VAL A 139 -6.61 7.15 12.68
C VAL A 139 -6.25 8.44 11.95
N SER A 140 -5.92 9.49 12.70
CA SER A 140 -5.50 10.78 12.14
C SER A 140 -3.98 10.98 12.19
N TYR A 141 -3.30 10.22 13.01
CA TYR A 141 -1.86 10.25 13.14
C TYR A 141 -1.38 9.00 13.85
N VAL A 142 -0.26 8.45 13.41
CA VAL A 142 0.42 7.36 14.11
C VAL A 142 1.94 7.51 13.94
N ASP A 143 2.65 7.39 15.04
CA ASP A 143 4.11 7.45 15.09
C ASP A 143 4.60 6.51 16.20
N GLY A 144 5.22 5.40 15.78
CA GLY A 144 5.64 4.34 16.68
C GLY A 144 4.50 3.86 17.59
N ASP A 145 4.63 4.11 18.89
CA ASP A 145 3.67 3.67 19.91
C ASP A 145 2.60 4.71 20.28
N ARG A 146 2.58 5.84 19.56
CA ARG A 146 1.61 6.93 19.76
C ARG A 146 0.66 7.02 18.58
N MET A 147 -0.62 7.11 18.86
CA MET A 147 -1.65 7.29 17.82
C MET A 147 -2.66 8.35 18.25
N VAL A 148 -3.10 9.16 17.31
CA VAL A 148 -4.21 10.10 17.46
C VAL A 148 -5.38 9.60 16.63
N ILE A 149 -6.55 9.52 17.25
CA ILE A 149 -7.77 9.01 16.65
C ILE A 149 -8.82 10.11 16.66
N THR A 150 -9.32 10.48 15.50
CA THR A 150 -10.51 11.34 15.40
C THR A 150 -11.75 10.51 15.72
N VAL A 151 -12.59 11.01 16.59
CA VAL A 151 -13.80 10.34 17.06
C VAL A 151 -15.02 11.24 16.89
N PRO A 152 -16.22 10.67 16.77
CA PRO A 152 -17.45 11.48 16.75
C PRO A 152 -17.62 12.30 18.03
N ASP A 153 -18.29 13.45 17.95
CA ASP A 153 -18.59 14.30 19.13
C ASP A 153 -19.44 13.57 20.17
N SER A 154 -20.15 12.52 19.78
CA SER A 154 -20.94 11.66 20.67
C SER A 154 -20.10 10.59 21.40
N ALA A 155 -18.81 10.50 21.12
CA ALA A 155 -17.93 9.49 21.76
C ALA A 155 -17.84 9.75 23.28
N PRO A 156 -17.94 8.70 24.12
CA PRO A 156 -17.88 8.83 25.57
C PRO A 156 -16.42 8.99 26.05
N LEU A 157 -15.83 10.15 25.82
CA LEU A 157 -14.42 10.44 26.11
C LEU A 157 -14.06 10.26 27.58
N LEU A 158 -14.96 10.67 28.49
CA LEU A 158 -14.74 10.51 29.92
C LEU A 158 -14.66 9.05 30.33
N ASP A 159 -15.54 8.21 29.76
CA ASP A 159 -15.51 6.75 30.00
C ASP A 159 -14.22 6.11 29.50
N LEU A 160 -13.69 6.60 28.36
CA LEU A 160 -12.41 6.14 27.83
C LEU A 160 -11.23 6.57 28.71
N GLN A 161 -11.22 7.82 29.16
CA GLN A 161 -10.10 8.40 29.93
C GLN A 161 -10.07 7.95 31.39
N GLN A 162 -11.24 7.70 32.01
CA GLN A 162 -11.39 7.35 33.41
C GLN A 162 -11.65 5.85 33.64
N SER A 163 -11.60 5.03 32.59
CA SER A 163 -11.86 3.61 32.73
C SER A 163 -10.86 2.91 33.64
N THR A 164 -11.38 2.25 34.67
CA THR A 164 -10.61 1.34 35.52
C THR A 164 -10.32 -0.02 34.87
N LYS A 165 -11.01 -0.32 33.75
CA LYS A 165 -10.84 -1.56 32.97
C LYS A 165 -9.84 -1.34 31.86
N PRO A 166 -9.03 -2.36 31.53
CA PRO A 166 -8.12 -2.26 30.40
C PRO A 166 -8.88 -1.98 29.09
N ILE A 167 -8.46 -0.92 28.42
CA ILE A 167 -8.99 -0.52 27.10
C ILE A 167 -8.00 -0.96 26.03
N GLY A 168 -8.54 -1.28 24.86
CA GLY A 168 -7.80 -1.52 23.64
C GLY A 168 -8.44 -0.85 22.45
N VAL A 169 -7.71 -0.80 21.37
CA VAL A 169 -8.17 -0.35 20.06
C VAL A 169 -7.80 -1.39 19.01
N GLN A 170 -8.68 -1.65 18.08
CA GLN A 170 -8.42 -2.53 16.94
C GLN A 170 -8.87 -1.91 15.64
N LEU A 171 -8.27 -2.36 14.53
CA LEU A 171 -8.72 -2.00 13.19
C LEU A 171 -10.20 -2.39 13.02
N SER A 172 -10.94 -1.56 12.30
CA SER A 172 -12.31 -1.82 11.87
C SER A 172 -12.35 -2.00 10.35
N PHE A 173 -13.44 -2.57 9.86
CA PHE A 173 -13.64 -2.72 8.42
C PHE A 173 -13.91 -1.37 7.77
N ASP A 174 -13.23 -1.08 6.66
CA ASP A 174 -13.42 0.17 5.90
C ASP A 174 -14.63 0.07 4.97
N GLU A 175 -15.81 0.35 5.50
CA GLU A 175 -17.03 0.43 4.69
C GLU A 175 -17.10 1.70 3.82
N THR A 176 -16.39 2.76 4.21
CA THR A 176 -16.48 4.07 3.56
C THR A 176 -15.95 4.04 2.14
N SER A 177 -14.81 3.42 1.94
CA SER A 177 -14.22 3.29 0.59
C SER A 177 -15.14 2.52 -0.35
N TYR A 178 -15.74 1.43 0.11
CA TYR A 178 -16.71 0.66 -0.68
C TYR A 178 -17.97 1.46 -1.00
N LYS A 179 -18.51 2.17 -0.01
CA LYS A 179 -19.69 3.04 -0.22
C LYS A 179 -19.42 4.08 -1.30
N LEU A 180 -18.28 4.75 -1.25
CA LEU A 180 -17.89 5.75 -2.25
C LEU A 180 -17.69 5.15 -3.65
N MET A 181 -17.13 3.94 -3.74
CA MET A 181 -17.01 3.22 -5.02
C MET A 181 -18.38 2.84 -5.58
N PHE A 182 -19.31 2.33 -4.77
CA PHE A 182 -20.68 2.05 -5.20
C PHE A 182 -21.41 3.32 -5.66
N GLU A 183 -21.32 4.40 -4.90
CA GLU A 183 -21.91 5.69 -5.27
C GLU A 183 -21.32 6.24 -6.58
N ALA A 184 -20.02 6.05 -6.82
CA ALA A 184 -19.36 6.46 -8.05
C ALA A 184 -19.87 5.64 -9.26
N LEU A 185 -19.98 4.32 -9.14
CA LEU A 185 -20.54 3.46 -10.19
C LEU A 185 -22.00 3.80 -10.46
N ASP A 186 -22.81 3.99 -9.43
CA ASP A 186 -24.23 4.37 -9.59
C ASP A 186 -24.37 5.72 -10.29
N ARG A 187 -23.50 6.68 -9.96
CA ARG A 187 -23.47 8.01 -10.59
C ARG A 187 -23.10 7.95 -12.04
N VAL A 188 -22.05 7.20 -12.40
CA VAL A 188 -21.61 7.11 -13.79
C VAL A 188 -22.61 6.35 -14.67
N MET A 189 -23.29 5.32 -14.14
CA MET A 189 -24.36 4.61 -14.85
C MET A 189 -25.57 5.49 -15.10
N LYS A 190 -25.93 6.33 -14.11
CA LYS A 190 -27.08 7.26 -14.21
C LYS A 190 -26.79 8.53 -14.99
N ALA A 191 -25.53 8.83 -15.28
CA ALA A 191 -25.13 10.04 -16.01
C ALA A 191 -25.74 10.07 -17.42
N LYS A 192 -26.35 11.23 -17.79
CA LYS A 192 -26.94 11.47 -19.11
C LYS A 192 -26.60 12.88 -19.53
N ASN A 193 -26.31 13.05 -20.84
CA ASN A 193 -26.11 14.35 -21.48
C ASN A 193 -25.09 15.27 -20.76
N ASN A 194 -24.06 14.71 -20.16
CA ASN A 194 -22.99 15.45 -19.49
C ASN A 194 -21.61 14.83 -19.79
N ARG A 195 -20.54 15.52 -19.37
CA ARG A 195 -19.17 15.09 -19.63
C ARG A 195 -18.86 13.71 -19.05
N LEU A 196 -19.40 13.37 -17.90
CA LEU A 196 -19.19 12.05 -17.28
C LEU A 196 -19.81 10.92 -18.11
N ALA A 197 -21.02 11.14 -18.66
CA ALA A 197 -21.66 10.19 -19.58
C ALA A 197 -20.84 10.01 -20.87
N TYR A 198 -20.35 11.11 -21.43
CA TYR A 198 -19.48 11.07 -22.60
C TYR A 198 -18.21 10.27 -22.36
N LEU A 199 -17.49 10.53 -21.27
CA LEU A 199 -16.27 9.78 -20.92
C LEU A 199 -16.55 8.29 -20.68
N ARG A 200 -17.66 7.96 -20.00
CA ARG A 200 -18.11 6.58 -19.85
C ARG A 200 -18.24 5.88 -21.20
N ASP A 201 -19.03 6.46 -22.11
CA ASP A 201 -19.34 5.86 -23.40
C ASP A 201 -18.07 5.80 -24.28
N LEU A 202 -17.22 6.81 -24.20
CA LEU A 202 -15.93 6.83 -24.88
C LEU A 202 -15.02 5.67 -24.40
N PHE A 203 -14.86 5.47 -23.09
CA PHE A 203 -13.94 4.46 -22.55
C PHE A 203 -14.37 3.03 -22.83
N TYR A 204 -15.65 2.80 -23.02
CA TYR A 204 -16.21 1.48 -23.33
C TYR A 204 -16.46 1.24 -24.83
N SER A 205 -16.06 2.15 -25.69
CA SER A 205 -16.20 2.02 -27.15
C SER A 205 -14.85 2.11 -27.87
N HIS A 206 -14.85 1.77 -29.16
CA HIS A 206 -13.71 1.97 -30.05
C HIS A 206 -13.70 3.37 -30.73
N GLN A 207 -14.59 4.27 -30.31
CA GLN A 207 -14.56 5.65 -30.77
C GLN A 207 -13.22 6.29 -30.39
N LYS A 208 -12.61 6.98 -31.36
CA LYS A 208 -11.34 7.67 -31.11
C LYS A 208 -11.51 8.82 -30.12
N ALA A 209 -10.57 8.97 -29.22
CA ALA A 209 -10.50 10.09 -28.28
C ALA A 209 -10.18 11.40 -29.03
N GLY A 210 -10.77 12.50 -28.55
CA GLY A 210 -10.52 13.82 -29.09
C GLY A 210 -9.09 14.31 -28.83
N ARG A 211 -8.58 15.12 -29.77
CA ARG A 211 -7.24 15.71 -29.68
C ARG A 211 -7.28 17.20 -30.03
N PHE A 212 -6.42 17.97 -29.37
CA PHE A 212 -6.07 19.31 -29.78
C PHE A 212 -4.99 19.25 -30.87
N SER A 213 -4.91 20.28 -31.72
CA SER A 213 -3.89 20.41 -32.74
C SER A 213 -3.05 21.66 -32.50
N PHE A 214 -1.80 21.45 -32.12
CA PHE A 214 -0.76 22.48 -32.00
C PHE A 214 0.61 21.85 -32.18
N GLU A 215 1.61 22.68 -32.46
CA GLU A 215 3.00 22.22 -32.64
C GLU A 215 3.57 21.54 -31.39
N PRO A 216 4.35 20.46 -31.56
CA PRO A 216 4.96 19.76 -30.44
C PRO A 216 5.96 20.64 -29.70
N MET A 217 5.89 20.60 -28.39
CA MET A 217 6.85 21.28 -27.52
C MET A 217 8.12 20.46 -27.35
N LYS A 218 9.25 21.15 -27.20
CA LYS A 218 10.57 20.57 -26.99
C LYS A 218 10.99 20.70 -25.53
N PHE A 219 11.52 19.60 -24.98
CA PHE A 219 11.99 19.50 -23.60
C PHE A 219 13.40 18.92 -23.60
N PRO A 220 14.47 19.76 -23.66
CA PRO A 220 15.84 19.28 -23.79
C PRO A 220 16.31 18.36 -22.63
N TRP A 221 15.63 18.43 -21.47
CA TRP A 221 15.94 17.63 -20.28
C TRP A 221 15.19 16.29 -20.23
N LEU A 222 14.28 16.03 -21.17
CA LEU A 222 13.56 14.78 -21.30
C LEU A 222 14.15 13.92 -22.42
N ASN A 223 14.08 12.61 -22.28
CA ASN A 223 14.38 11.72 -23.40
C ASN A 223 13.23 11.76 -24.44
N PRO A 224 13.46 11.28 -25.69
CA PRO A 224 12.46 11.37 -26.76
C PRO A 224 11.10 10.74 -26.41
N THR A 225 11.08 9.64 -25.65
CA THR A 225 9.82 8.99 -25.30
C THR A 225 9.08 9.71 -24.17
N GLN A 226 9.78 10.33 -23.25
CA GLN A 226 9.24 11.21 -22.22
C GLN A 226 8.68 12.49 -22.85
N GLU A 227 9.45 13.14 -23.73
CA GLU A 227 9.00 14.32 -24.47
C GLU A 227 7.72 14.03 -25.26
N ARG A 228 7.69 12.89 -25.96
CA ARG A 228 6.48 12.45 -26.67
C ARG A 228 5.31 12.26 -25.72
N ALA A 229 5.51 11.60 -24.59
CA ALA A 229 4.44 11.38 -23.61
C ALA A 229 3.86 12.69 -23.07
N VAL A 230 4.70 13.69 -22.77
CA VAL A 230 4.24 15.02 -22.35
C VAL A 230 3.38 15.67 -23.46
N ASN A 231 3.86 15.64 -24.71
CA ASN A 231 3.11 16.20 -25.84
C ASN A 231 1.77 15.48 -26.04
N GLU A 232 1.72 14.15 -25.94
CA GLU A 232 0.46 13.38 -26.04
C GLU A 232 -0.52 13.74 -24.92
N VAL A 233 -0.05 14.01 -23.70
CA VAL A 233 -0.88 14.53 -22.60
C VAL A 233 -1.45 15.91 -22.95
N LEU A 234 -0.62 16.80 -23.47
CA LEU A 234 -1.04 18.16 -23.83
C LEU A 234 -2.07 18.15 -24.98
N TRP A 235 -1.90 17.28 -25.97
CA TRP A 235 -2.84 17.13 -27.09
C TRP A 235 -4.14 16.43 -26.70
N ALA A 236 -4.16 15.63 -25.62
CA ALA A 236 -5.34 14.90 -25.22
C ALA A 236 -6.49 15.84 -24.83
N LYS A 237 -7.62 15.73 -25.51
CA LYS A 237 -8.87 16.41 -25.17
C LYS A 237 -9.71 15.62 -24.16
N ASP A 238 -9.62 14.30 -24.23
CA ASP A 238 -10.44 13.39 -23.42
C ASP A 238 -9.59 12.54 -22.47
N VAL A 239 -8.63 11.81 -23.00
CA VAL A 239 -7.80 10.86 -22.25
C VAL A 239 -6.43 10.67 -22.88
N ALA A 240 -5.41 10.49 -22.05
CA ALA A 240 -4.10 9.96 -22.44
C ALA A 240 -3.60 9.01 -21.36
N ILE A 241 -2.79 8.03 -21.77
CA ILE A 241 -2.15 7.06 -20.89
C ILE A 241 -0.64 7.14 -21.05
N VAL A 242 0.05 7.41 -19.95
CA VAL A 242 1.52 7.31 -19.85
C VAL A 242 1.83 5.92 -19.27
N HIS A 243 2.22 5.00 -20.12
CA HIS A 243 2.64 3.66 -19.72
C HIS A 243 4.15 3.72 -19.36
N GLY A 244 4.46 3.62 -18.09
CA GLY A 244 5.82 3.75 -17.57
C GLY A 244 6.34 2.45 -16.93
N PRO A 245 7.06 1.60 -17.69
CA PRO A 245 7.80 0.48 -17.13
C PRO A 245 8.75 0.89 -16.01
N PRO A 246 9.26 -0.08 -15.20
CA PRO A 246 10.13 0.23 -14.08
C PRO A 246 11.36 1.05 -14.50
N GLY A 247 11.66 2.11 -13.75
CA GLY A 247 12.86 2.93 -13.96
C GLY A 247 12.83 3.87 -15.16
N THR A 248 11.71 3.99 -15.89
CA THR A 248 11.61 4.83 -17.10
C THR A 248 11.32 6.31 -16.82
N GLY A 249 11.27 6.73 -15.57
CA GLY A 249 10.99 8.12 -15.20
C GLY A 249 9.54 8.52 -15.37
N LYS A 250 8.59 7.61 -15.15
CA LYS A 250 7.15 7.88 -15.19
C LYS A 250 6.76 9.10 -14.36
N THR A 251 7.22 9.19 -13.11
CA THR A 251 6.90 10.32 -12.23
C THR A 251 7.49 11.63 -12.75
N THR A 252 8.73 11.64 -13.22
CA THR A 252 9.36 12.81 -13.83
C THR A 252 8.57 13.31 -15.05
N THR A 253 8.16 12.38 -15.91
CA THR A 253 7.33 12.67 -17.09
C THR A 253 5.98 13.26 -16.69
N LEU A 254 5.34 12.67 -15.69
CA LEU A 254 4.03 13.11 -15.22
C LEU A 254 4.10 14.49 -14.55
N VAL A 255 5.12 14.74 -13.75
CA VAL A 255 5.37 16.06 -13.14
C VAL A 255 5.57 17.14 -14.21
N GLU A 256 6.31 16.86 -15.27
CA GLU A 256 6.47 17.79 -16.39
C GLU A 256 5.15 18.02 -17.12
N ALA A 257 4.38 16.96 -17.39
CA ALA A 257 3.06 17.07 -18.02
C ALA A 257 2.07 17.89 -17.17
N ILE A 258 2.12 17.76 -15.85
CA ILE A 258 1.32 18.57 -14.91
C ILE A 258 1.79 20.03 -14.97
N ASN A 259 3.08 20.29 -14.90
CA ASN A 259 3.63 21.63 -14.96
C ASN A 259 3.22 22.36 -16.25
N GLU A 260 3.35 21.69 -17.39
CA GLU A 260 2.94 22.23 -18.69
C GLU A 260 1.41 22.43 -18.82
N THR A 261 0.62 21.53 -18.21
CA THR A 261 -0.83 21.69 -18.14
C THR A 261 -1.20 22.95 -17.34
N LEU A 262 -0.49 23.24 -16.26
CA LEU A 262 -0.68 24.43 -15.43
C LEU A 262 -0.33 25.76 -16.13
N MET A 263 0.37 25.72 -17.26
CA MET A 263 0.54 26.91 -18.13
C MET A 263 -0.75 27.27 -18.88
N ARG A 264 -1.69 26.34 -18.98
CA ARG A 264 -2.99 26.46 -19.69
C ARG A 264 -4.20 26.44 -18.77
N GLU A 265 -4.05 25.86 -17.58
CA GLU A 265 -5.10 25.69 -16.58
C GLU A 265 -4.66 26.32 -15.25
N THR A 266 -5.62 26.92 -14.55
CA THR A 266 -5.33 27.54 -13.24
C THR A 266 -5.03 26.52 -12.18
N GLN A 267 -5.70 25.36 -12.25
CA GLN A 267 -5.64 24.33 -11.21
C GLN A 267 -5.93 22.95 -11.80
N VAL A 268 -5.22 21.93 -11.34
CA VAL A 268 -5.46 20.52 -11.70
C VAL A 268 -5.67 19.65 -10.44
N LEU A 269 -6.36 18.52 -10.63
CA LEU A 269 -6.53 17.50 -9.61
C LEU A 269 -5.57 16.33 -9.87
N VAL A 270 -4.78 15.97 -8.87
CA VAL A 270 -3.83 14.84 -8.92
C VAL A 270 -4.23 13.80 -7.89
N CYS A 271 -4.49 12.58 -8.34
CA CYS A 271 -4.91 11.47 -7.49
C CYS A 271 -3.99 10.26 -7.66
N ALA A 272 -3.94 9.43 -6.64
CA ALA A 272 -3.36 8.08 -6.70
C ALA A 272 -4.12 7.14 -5.75
N GLN A 273 -3.89 5.82 -5.91
CA GLN A 273 -4.54 4.82 -5.06
C GLN A 273 -4.05 4.90 -3.60
N SER A 274 -2.75 5.09 -3.38
CA SER A 274 -2.15 5.11 -2.05
C SER A 274 -1.71 6.51 -1.63
N ASN A 275 -1.70 6.77 -0.31
CA ASN A 275 -1.14 8.00 0.24
C ASN A 275 0.34 8.17 -0.12
N MET A 276 1.11 7.08 -0.12
CA MET A 276 2.54 7.11 -0.45
C MET A 276 2.78 7.60 -1.90
N ALA A 277 1.96 7.14 -2.85
CA ALA A 277 2.08 7.59 -4.24
C ALA A 277 1.69 9.08 -4.38
N VAL A 278 0.64 9.52 -3.67
CA VAL A 278 0.25 10.94 -3.66
C VAL A 278 1.36 11.81 -3.06
N ASP A 279 1.94 11.39 -1.95
CA ASP A 279 3.00 12.13 -1.26
C ASP A 279 4.25 12.24 -2.15
N TRP A 280 4.63 11.15 -2.81
CA TRP A 280 5.78 11.11 -3.72
C TRP A 280 5.64 12.06 -4.91
N ILE A 281 4.50 12.03 -5.60
CA ILE A 281 4.27 12.95 -6.73
C ILE A 281 4.14 14.40 -6.26
N SER A 282 3.52 14.63 -5.10
CA SER A 282 3.40 15.96 -4.50
C SER A 282 4.75 16.55 -4.15
N GLU A 283 5.66 15.77 -3.58
CA GLU A 283 7.01 16.18 -3.27
C GLU A 283 7.77 16.61 -4.54
N LYS A 284 7.69 15.83 -5.61
CA LYS A 284 8.30 16.16 -6.91
C LYS A 284 7.71 17.42 -7.54
N LEU A 285 6.42 17.67 -7.39
CA LEU A 285 5.79 18.91 -7.85
C LEU A 285 6.26 20.11 -7.03
N VAL A 286 6.37 19.98 -5.72
CA VAL A 286 6.91 21.02 -4.84
C VAL A 286 8.37 21.33 -5.17
N ASP A 287 9.20 20.31 -5.44
CA ASP A 287 10.59 20.48 -5.90
C ASP A 287 10.68 21.27 -7.21
N ARG A 288 9.66 21.18 -8.06
CA ARG A 288 9.51 21.92 -9.30
C ARG A 288 8.97 23.34 -9.08
N GLY A 289 8.68 23.73 -7.85
CA GLY A 289 8.13 25.05 -7.50
C GLY A 289 6.61 25.17 -7.66
N VAL A 290 5.89 24.07 -7.83
CA VAL A 290 4.42 24.07 -7.95
C VAL A 290 3.78 24.16 -6.56
N ASN A 291 2.82 25.07 -6.40
CA ASN A 291 2.05 25.17 -5.16
C ASN A 291 1.02 24.04 -5.06
N VAL A 292 1.29 23.06 -4.21
CA VAL A 292 0.45 21.88 -3.97
C VAL A 292 -0.33 22.03 -2.68
N LEU A 293 -1.63 21.75 -2.71
CA LEU A 293 -2.45 21.57 -1.51
C LEU A 293 -2.80 20.08 -1.37
N ARG A 294 -2.22 19.44 -0.37
CA ARG A 294 -2.42 18.03 -0.07
C ARG A 294 -3.62 17.83 0.83
N ILE A 295 -4.67 17.18 0.32
CA ILE A 295 -5.86 16.81 1.09
C ILE A 295 -5.63 15.42 1.71
N GLY A 296 -5.69 15.33 3.02
CA GLY A 296 -5.34 14.17 3.82
C GLY A 296 -3.90 14.21 4.32
N ASN A 297 -3.60 13.46 5.38
CA ASN A 297 -2.29 13.48 6.00
C ASN A 297 -1.29 12.57 5.26
N PRO A 298 -0.03 12.97 5.12
CA PRO A 298 1.03 12.13 4.59
C PRO A 298 1.24 10.88 5.46
N THR A 299 1.51 9.74 4.84
CA THR A 299 1.82 8.48 5.55
C THR A 299 3.24 8.43 6.09
N ARG A 300 4.14 9.18 5.46
CA ARG A 300 5.51 9.39 5.94
C ARG A 300 5.71 10.88 6.18
N VAL A 301 6.08 11.18 7.41
CA VAL A 301 6.39 12.54 7.83
C VAL A 301 7.72 12.94 7.18
N ASN A 302 7.66 13.39 5.94
CA ASN A 302 8.66 14.30 5.44
C ASN A 302 8.22 15.69 5.91
N ASP A 303 9.01 16.32 6.76
CA ASP A 303 8.72 17.66 7.31
C ASP A 303 8.36 18.67 6.20
N LYS A 304 8.95 18.49 5.03
CA LYS A 304 8.66 19.27 3.83
C LYS A 304 7.20 19.13 3.39
N MET A 305 6.67 17.90 3.31
CA MET A 305 5.29 17.66 2.86
C MET A 305 4.23 18.00 3.89
N LEU A 306 4.56 17.94 5.18
CA LEU A 306 3.66 18.40 6.25
C LEU A 306 3.21 19.84 6.05
N GLY A 307 4.13 20.74 5.66
CA GLY A 307 3.82 22.13 5.38
C GLY A 307 2.85 22.37 4.23
N PHE A 308 2.65 21.37 3.36
CA PHE A 308 1.75 21.43 2.20
C PHE A 308 0.40 20.74 2.43
N THR A 309 0.18 20.15 3.62
CA THR A 309 -1.12 19.60 3.98
C THR A 309 -2.14 20.73 4.24
N TYR A 310 -3.40 20.42 3.90
CA TYR A 310 -4.50 21.36 4.15
C TYR A 310 -4.55 21.77 5.63
N GLU A 311 -4.45 20.81 6.55
CA GLU A 311 -4.53 21.04 7.99
C GLU A 311 -3.45 22.01 8.47
N ARG A 312 -2.19 21.80 8.05
CA ARG A 312 -1.07 22.68 8.45
C ARG A 312 -1.17 24.05 7.85
N ARG A 313 -1.54 24.18 6.57
CA ARG A 313 -1.77 25.48 5.94
C ARG A 313 -2.93 26.22 6.56
N PHE A 314 -4.00 25.50 6.90
CA PHE A 314 -5.14 26.08 7.59
C PHE A 314 -4.76 26.63 8.98
N GLU A 315 -3.98 25.87 9.76
CA GLU A 315 -3.47 26.27 11.07
C GLU A 315 -2.48 27.43 10.99
N SER A 316 -1.68 27.50 9.93
CA SER A 316 -0.67 28.56 9.72
C SER A 316 -1.26 29.85 9.15
N HIS A 317 -2.54 29.86 8.79
CA HIS A 317 -3.18 31.03 8.21
C HIS A 317 -3.29 32.18 9.24
N PRO A 318 -3.03 33.44 8.86
CA PRO A 318 -3.08 34.59 9.78
C PRO A 318 -4.41 34.73 10.56
N ASP A 319 -5.52 34.35 9.95
CA ASP A 319 -6.84 34.43 10.57
C ASP A 319 -7.20 33.23 11.48
N TYR A 320 -6.38 32.18 11.46
CA TYR A 320 -6.68 30.96 12.24
C TYR A 320 -6.75 31.21 13.75
N PRO A 321 -5.88 32.01 14.39
CA PRO A 321 -5.99 32.31 15.82
C PRO A 321 -7.34 32.93 16.20
N GLN A 322 -7.88 33.82 15.35
CA GLN A 322 -9.20 34.42 15.55
C GLN A 322 -10.32 33.35 15.44
N LEU A 323 -10.25 32.50 14.42
CA LEU A 323 -11.20 31.39 14.27
C LEU A 323 -11.15 30.45 15.47
N TRP A 324 -9.97 30.11 15.94
CA TRP A 324 -9.77 29.24 17.09
C TRP A 324 -10.39 29.85 18.39
N ALA A 325 -10.16 31.15 18.63
CA ALA A 325 -10.76 31.85 19.76
C ALA A 325 -12.30 31.82 19.72
N ILE A 326 -12.89 32.06 18.54
CA ILE A 326 -14.34 31.99 18.35
C ILE A 326 -14.89 30.57 18.59
N ARG A 327 -14.22 29.56 18.04
CA ARG A 327 -14.57 28.14 18.24
C ARG A 327 -14.48 27.76 19.74
N LYS A 328 -13.48 28.26 20.46
CA LYS A 328 -13.34 28.11 21.91
C LYS A 328 -14.52 28.75 22.64
N ALA A 329 -14.88 29.99 22.31
CA ALA A 329 -16.02 30.68 22.89
C ALA A 329 -17.36 29.93 22.63
N ILE A 330 -17.56 29.37 21.45
CA ILE A 330 -18.73 28.54 21.14
C ILE A 330 -18.79 27.31 22.05
N ARG A 331 -17.64 26.63 22.28
CA ARG A 331 -17.57 25.46 23.18
C ARG A 331 -17.87 25.82 24.62
N GLU A 332 -17.32 26.92 25.10
CA GLU A 332 -17.57 27.43 26.46
C GLU A 332 -19.05 27.81 26.66
N LEU A 333 -19.63 28.47 25.67
CA LEU A 333 -21.09 28.79 25.70
C LEU A 333 -21.97 27.52 25.74
N ARG A 334 -21.59 26.48 25.01
CA ARG A 334 -22.30 25.18 25.06
C ARG A 334 -22.20 24.51 26.42
N LYS A 335 -21.05 24.57 27.10
CA LYS A 335 -20.82 24.01 28.45
C LYS A 335 -21.64 24.74 29.49
N ASN A 336 -21.76 26.07 29.37
CA ASN A 336 -22.40 26.96 30.37
C ASN A 336 -23.86 27.25 30.02
N ARG A 337 -24.53 26.38 29.26
CA ARG A 337 -25.93 26.59 28.84
C ARG A 337 -26.89 26.66 30.04
N LYS A 338 -27.32 27.87 30.40
CA LYS A 338 -28.47 28.09 31.32
C LYS A 338 -29.76 27.96 30.49
N LYS A 339 -30.69 27.11 30.92
CA LYS A 339 -32.00 26.96 30.26
C LYS A 339 -32.75 28.30 30.28
N GLY A 340 -33.21 28.79 29.11
CA GLY A 340 -34.16 29.88 28.96
C GLY A 340 -33.61 31.29 28.65
N SER A 341 -32.34 31.44 28.26
CA SER A 341 -31.78 32.75 27.88
C SER A 341 -31.93 33.01 26.37
N GLU A 342 -32.79 33.96 25.98
CA GLU A 342 -32.90 34.46 24.59
C GLU A 342 -31.58 34.97 24.06
N ASN A 343 -30.78 35.64 24.90
CA ASN A 343 -29.43 36.10 24.55
C ASN A 343 -28.45 34.96 24.17
N TYR A 344 -28.68 33.73 24.65
CA TYR A 344 -27.82 32.59 24.30
C TYR A 344 -27.90 32.23 22.81
N HIS A 345 -29.11 32.13 22.27
CA HIS A 345 -29.31 31.77 20.87
C HIS A 345 -28.75 32.84 19.95
N GLN A 346 -29.01 34.11 20.20
CA GLN A 346 -28.51 35.20 19.41
C GLN A 346 -26.97 35.29 19.42
N LYS A 347 -26.36 35.16 20.61
CA LYS A 347 -24.89 35.13 20.74
C LYS A 347 -24.26 33.92 20.07
N MET A 348 -24.89 32.75 20.19
CA MET A 348 -24.45 31.54 19.56
C MET A 348 -24.46 31.66 18.02
N GLU A 349 -25.55 32.19 17.46
CA GLU A 349 -25.66 32.37 16.00
C GLU A 349 -24.67 33.41 15.47
N ARG A 350 -24.44 34.52 16.17
CA ARG A 350 -23.40 35.50 15.80
C ARG A 350 -22.00 34.88 15.77
N LEU A 351 -21.64 34.08 16.78
CA LEU A 351 -20.34 33.42 16.84
C LEU A 351 -20.20 32.37 15.74
N LYS A 352 -21.24 31.58 15.48
CA LYS A 352 -21.22 30.58 14.37
C LYS A 352 -21.08 31.27 13.00
N SER A 353 -21.85 32.33 12.74
CA SER A 353 -21.76 33.09 11.48
C SER A 353 -20.37 33.65 11.30
N ARG A 354 -19.79 34.27 12.36
CA ARG A 354 -18.43 34.81 12.28
C ARG A 354 -17.36 33.72 12.07
N ALA A 355 -17.49 32.57 12.72
CA ALA A 355 -16.62 31.44 12.52
C ALA A 355 -16.69 30.92 11.05
N ALA A 356 -17.90 30.81 10.52
CA ALA A 356 -18.13 30.39 9.13
C ALA A 356 -17.53 31.38 8.11
N GLU A 357 -17.70 32.69 8.32
CA GLU A 357 -17.07 33.70 7.45
C GLU A 357 -15.55 33.59 7.40
N ILE A 358 -14.91 33.44 8.56
CA ILE A 358 -13.45 33.28 8.63
C ILE A 358 -13.01 31.96 7.99
N GLU A 359 -13.71 30.87 8.26
CA GLU A 359 -13.42 29.56 7.66
C GLU A 359 -13.54 29.57 6.13
N ILE A 360 -14.58 30.23 5.60
CA ILE A 360 -14.78 30.40 4.16
C ILE A 360 -13.62 31.23 3.57
N ARG A 361 -13.22 32.32 4.24
CA ARG A 361 -12.11 33.17 3.76
C ARG A 361 -10.79 32.38 3.73
N ILE A 362 -10.42 31.69 4.81
CA ILE A 362 -9.22 30.86 4.85
C ILE A 362 -9.25 29.80 3.72
N ASN A 363 -10.36 29.10 3.56
CA ASN A 363 -10.49 28.10 2.51
C ASN A 363 -10.38 28.72 1.11
N SER A 364 -11.03 29.85 0.88
CA SER A 364 -10.96 30.56 -0.41
C SER A 364 -9.52 30.95 -0.78
N GLU A 365 -8.73 31.43 0.18
CA GLU A 365 -7.34 31.79 -0.02
C GLU A 365 -6.48 30.55 -0.27
N LEU A 366 -6.59 29.51 0.57
CA LEU A 366 -5.81 28.27 0.42
C LEU A 366 -6.06 27.58 -0.92
N PHE A 367 -7.32 27.44 -1.32
CA PHE A 367 -7.70 26.81 -2.58
C PHE A 367 -7.41 27.73 -3.78
N GLY A 368 -7.49 29.04 -3.61
CA GLY A 368 -7.14 30.02 -4.67
C GLY A 368 -5.65 30.08 -4.99
N GLU A 369 -4.79 29.88 -4.01
CA GLU A 369 -3.34 29.86 -4.17
C GLU A 369 -2.81 28.53 -4.73
N ALA A 370 -3.51 27.42 -4.45
CA ALA A 370 -3.10 26.10 -4.87
C ALA A 370 -3.21 25.93 -6.39
N ARG A 371 -2.14 25.46 -7.02
CA ARG A 371 -2.12 25.10 -8.45
C ARG A 371 -2.45 23.62 -8.65
N VAL A 372 -2.11 22.78 -7.69
CA VAL A 372 -2.42 21.35 -7.65
C VAL A 372 -3.14 21.01 -6.37
N ILE A 373 -4.30 20.36 -6.51
CA ILE A 373 -4.96 19.66 -5.40
C ILE A 373 -4.57 18.19 -5.49
N ALA A 374 -3.92 17.69 -4.45
CA ALA A 374 -3.43 16.30 -4.41
C ALA A 374 -4.14 15.49 -3.33
N CYS A 375 -4.68 14.34 -3.68
CA CYS A 375 -5.37 13.44 -2.75
C CYS A 375 -5.39 11.99 -3.23
N THR A 376 -5.80 11.04 -2.38
CA THR A 376 -6.10 9.69 -2.85
C THR A 376 -7.39 9.68 -3.69
N LEU A 377 -7.61 8.62 -4.46
CA LEU A 377 -8.85 8.46 -5.24
C LEU A 377 -10.09 8.59 -4.34
N VAL A 378 -10.10 7.90 -3.21
CA VAL A 378 -11.17 8.00 -2.19
C VAL A 378 -11.20 9.39 -1.54
N GLY A 379 -10.01 9.96 -1.27
CA GLY A 379 -9.87 11.31 -0.69
C GLY A 379 -10.46 12.41 -1.57
N SER A 380 -10.60 12.20 -2.88
CA SER A 380 -11.27 13.14 -3.78
C SER A 380 -12.76 13.34 -3.51
N ALA A 381 -13.37 12.45 -2.72
CA ALA A 381 -14.75 12.60 -2.25
C ALA A 381 -14.87 13.52 -1.01
N HIS A 382 -13.75 14.02 -0.48
CA HIS A 382 -13.77 14.87 0.70
C HIS A 382 -14.62 16.11 0.51
N ARG A 383 -15.38 16.50 1.56
CA ARG A 383 -16.29 17.65 1.54
C ARG A 383 -15.66 18.98 1.12
N LEU A 384 -14.37 19.17 1.41
CA LEU A 384 -13.63 20.37 1.00
C LEU A 384 -13.58 20.56 -0.51
N LEU A 385 -13.71 19.47 -1.29
CA LEU A 385 -13.72 19.50 -2.74
C LEU A 385 -15.14 19.55 -3.33
N GLU A 386 -16.16 19.65 -2.49
CA GLU A 386 -17.54 19.72 -2.97
C GLU A 386 -17.76 20.95 -3.83
N GLY A 387 -18.41 20.76 -4.99
CA GLY A 387 -18.62 21.83 -5.96
C GLY A 387 -17.44 22.17 -6.86
N MET A 388 -16.20 21.74 -6.52
CA MET A 388 -15.03 22.01 -7.35
C MET A 388 -15.01 21.19 -8.63
N LYS A 389 -14.59 21.84 -9.71
CA LYS A 389 -14.37 21.23 -11.05
C LYS A 389 -12.98 21.59 -11.55
N PHE A 390 -12.39 20.66 -12.28
CA PHE A 390 -11.04 20.77 -12.83
C PHE A 390 -11.08 20.52 -14.34
N GLY A 391 -10.23 21.18 -15.10
CA GLY A 391 -10.03 20.85 -16.51
C GLY A 391 -9.44 19.44 -16.65
N THR A 392 -8.39 19.16 -15.90
CA THR A 392 -7.64 17.91 -15.97
C THR A 392 -7.54 17.20 -14.62
N LEU A 393 -7.79 15.89 -14.65
CA LEU A 393 -7.50 14.94 -13.58
C LEU A 393 -6.30 14.07 -14.00
N PHE A 394 -5.28 14.03 -13.16
CA PHE A 394 -4.18 13.08 -13.28
C PHE A 394 -4.34 11.97 -12.26
N ILE A 395 -4.25 10.71 -12.70
CA ILE A 395 -4.25 9.54 -11.81
C ILE A 395 -2.92 8.81 -11.96
N ASP A 396 -2.06 8.87 -10.95
CA ASP A 396 -0.84 8.08 -10.89
C ASP A 396 -1.12 6.69 -10.31
N GLU A 397 -0.30 5.72 -10.67
CA GLU A 397 -0.47 4.30 -10.32
C GLU A 397 -1.87 3.75 -10.67
N ALA A 398 -2.42 4.19 -11.81
CA ALA A 398 -3.77 3.83 -12.25
C ALA A 398 -3.96 2.32 -12.48
N ALA A 399 -2.89 1.59 -12.77
CA ALA A 399 -2.91 0.13 -12.92
C ALA A 399 -3.11 -0.64 -11.60
N GLN A 400 -3.02 0.04 -10.46
CA GLN A 400 -3.23 -0.55 -9.13
C GLN A 400 -4.60 -0.25 -8.53
N ALA A 401 -5.40 0.56 -9.20
CA ALA A 401 -6.70 0.99 -8.74
C ALA A 401 -7.83 0.16 -9.36
N LEU A 402 -8.80 -0.26 -8.54
CA LEU A 402 -10.06 -0.77 -9.05
C LEU A 402 -10.74 0.28 -9.94
N GLU A 403 -11.37 -0.15 -11.02
CA GLU A 403 -12.09 0.75 -11.92
C GLU A 403 -13.07 1.66 -11.15
N ALA A 404 -13.81 1.09 -10.20
CA ALA A 404 -14.77 1.84 -9.37
C ALA A 404 -14.14 3.01 -8.61
N ALA A 405 -12.90 2.84 -8.13
CA ALA A 405 -12.18 3.89 -7.42
C ALA A 405 -11.81 5.06 -8.35
N CYS A 406 -11.42 4.76 -9.60
CA CYS A 406 -11.10 5.79 -10.59
C CYS A 406 -12.31 6.68 -10.94
N TRP A 407 -13.53 6.15 -10.89
CA TRP A 407 -14.75 6.92 -11.14
C TRP A 407 -15.09 7.94 -10.04
N ILE A 408 -14.51 7.84 -8.85
CA ILE A 408 -14.77 8.78 -7.74
C ILE A 408 -14.33 10.21 -8.13
N PRO A 409 -13.06 10.48 -8.51
CA PRO A 409 -12.63 11.83 -8.92
C PRO A 409 -13.15 12.28 -10.30
N MET A 410 -13.47 11.35 -11.20
CA MET A 410 -13.82 11.68 -12.59
C MET A 410 -15.03 12.60 -12.75
N ARG A 411 -15.96 12.59 -11.79
CA ARG A 411 -17.09 13.54 -11.77
C ARG A 411 -16.67 15.00 -11.73
N ARG A 412 -15.41 15.26 -11.35
CA ARG A 412 -14.86 16.61 -11.16
C ARG A 412 -14.03 17.12 -12.32
N ALA A 413 -13.76 16.29 -13.33
CA ALA A 413 -12.83 16.62 -14.39
C ALA A 413 -13.44 16.54 -15.77
N SER A 414 -12.89 17.35 -16.69
CA SER A 414 -13.28 17.35 -18.11
C SER A 414 -12.46 16.36 -18.92
N ARG A 415 -11.19 16.10 -18.55
CA ARG A 415 -10.33 15.09 -19.16
C ARG A 415 -9.52 14.34 -18.09
N VAL A 416 -9.01 13.18 -18.44
CA VAL A 416 -8.30 12.27 -17.54
C VAL A 416 -6.98 11.86 -18.15
N ILE A 417 -5.91 12.00 -17.38
CA ILE A 417 -4.58 11.49 -17.72
C ILE A 417 -4.26 10.37 -16.73
N LEU A 418 -4.03 9.18 -17.25
CA LEU A 418 -3.70 7.99 -16.47
C LEU A 418 -2.21 7.69 -16.63
N ALA A 419 -1.53 7.43 -15.52
CA ALA A 419 -0.16 6.96 -15.52
C ALA A 419 -0.06 5.68 -14.71
N GLY A 420 0.70 4.71 -15.19
CA GLY A 420 0.84 3.43 -14.52
C GLY A 420 1.56 2.40 -15.36
N ASP A 421 1.56 1.17 -14.87
CA ASP A 421 2.13 0.02 -15.55
C ASP A 421 1.31 -1.24 -15.24
N HIS A 422 0.53 -1.70 -16.20
CA HIS A 422 -0.32 -2.87 -16.06
C HIS A 422 0.47 -4.21 -16.05
N CYS A 423 1.76 -4.17 -16.36
CA CYS A 423 2.67 -5.31 -16.22
C CYS A 423 3.28 -5.42 -14.81
N GLN A 424 2.97 -4.48 -13.92
CA GLN A 424 3.27 -4.52 -12.48
C GLN A 424 2.04 -4.95 -11.67
N LEU A 425 2.06 -4.74 -10.33
CA LEU A 425 1.01 -5.23 -9.46
C LEU A 425 -0.39 -4.70 -9.84
N PRO A 426 -1.37 -5.59 -9.93
CA PRO A 426 -2.77 -5.23 -10.14
C PRO A 426 -3.41 -4.75 -8.83
N PRO A 427 -4.66 -4.27 -8.87
CA PRO A 427 -5.47 -4.05 -7.68
C PRO A 427 -5.57 -5.32 -6.84
N THR A 428 -5.53 -5.16 -5.52
CA THR A 428 -5.74 -6.30 -4.61
C THR A 428 -7.22 -6.69 -4.60
N VAL A 429 -7.50 -7.93 -4.96
CA VAL A 429 -8.83 -8.54 -4.91
C VAL A 429 -8.75 -9.84 -4.10
N LYS A 430 -9.52 -9.95 -3.04
CA LYS A 430 -9.51 -11.11 -2.12
C LYS A 430 -10.49 -12.20 -2.54
N SER A 431 -11.59 -11.81 -3.17
CA SER A 431 -12.56 -12.77 -3.73
C SER A 431 -12.02 -13.41 -5.00
N ILE A 432 -11.64 -14.69 -4.93
CA ILE A 432 -11.16 -15.45 -6.08
C ILE A 432 -12.22 -15.48 -7.19
N ALA A 433 -13.50 -15.58 -6.84
CA ALA A 433 -14.61 -15.59 -7.80
C ALA A 433 -14.72 -14.22 -8.52
N ALA A 434 -14.65 -13.12 -7.78
CA ALA A 434 -14.67 -11.77 -8.37
C ALA A 434 -13.44 -11.51 -9.24
N LEU A 435 -12.27 -11.96 -8.82
CA LEU A 435 -11.03 -11.84 -9.59
C LEU A 435 -11.12 -12.60 -10.93
N ARG A 436 -11.57 -13.84 -10.90
CA ARG A 436 -11.76 -14.66 -12.11
C ARG A 436 -12.81 -14.10 -13.06
N ALA A 437 -13.83 -13.43 -12.51
CA ALA A 437 -14.86 -12.77 -13.29
C ALA A 437 -14.46 -11.37 -13.82
N GLY A 438 -13.25 -10.89 -13.53
CA GLY A 438 -12.67 -9.69 -14.13
C GLY A 438 -12.70 -8.42 -13.26
N LEU A 439 -12.93 -8.53 -11.94
CA LEU A 439 -12.85 -7.35 -11.05
C LEU A 439 -11.46 -6.72 -11.04
N GLY A 440 -10.40 -7.51 -11.25
CA GLY A 440 -9.03 -7.03 -11.29
C GLY A 440 -8.66 -6.24 -12.57
N LYS A 441 -9.52 -6.21 -13.59
CA LYS A 441 -9.30 -5.42 -14.81
C LYS A 441 -9.47 -3.93 -14.50
N THR A 442 -8.40 -3.17 -14.67
CA THR A 442 -8.39 -1.76 -14.35
C THR A 442 -9.01 -0.90 -15.46
N LEU A 443 -9.40 0.34 -15.11
CA LEU A 443 -9.85 1.29 -16.11
C LEU A 443 -8.74 1.61 -17.13
N MET A 444 -7.49 1.70 -16.67
CA MET A 444 -6.34 1.92 -17.54
C MET A 444 -6.18 0.81 -18.57
N GLU A 445 -6.27 -0.47 -18.16
CA GLU A 445 -6.23 -1.62 -19.08
C GLU A 445 -7.38 -1.58 -20.10
N ARG A 446 -8.59 -1.29 -19.63
CA ARG A 446 -9.77 -1.19 -20.50
C ARG A 446 -9.60 -0.11 -21.57
N ILE A 447 -9.14 1.08 -21.17
CA ILE A 447 -8.91 2.17 -22.12
C ILE A 447 -7.78 1.83 -23.08
N ALA A 448 -6.67 1.25 -22.59
CA ALA A 448 -5.53 0.85 -23.42
C ALA A 448 -5.92 -0.18 -24.49
N GLU A 449 -6.79 -1.14 -24.16
CA GLU A 449 -7.31 -2.13 -25.11
C GLU A 449 -8.24 -1.49 -26.17
N ASN A 450 -9.15 -0.62 -25.73
CA ASN A 450 -10.14 0.00 -26.64
C ASN A 450 -9.53 1.13 -27.47
N LYS A 451 -8.44 1.75 -26.99
CA LYS A 451 -7.81 2.96 -27.54
C LYS A 451 -6.30 2.90 -27.48
N PRO A 452 -5.67 1.99 -28.23
CA PRO A 452 -4.20 1.89 -28.21
C PRO A 452 -3.50 3.19 -28.63
N GLU A 453 -4.19 4.04 -29.40
CA GLU A 453 -3.66 5.33 -29.86
C GLU A 453 -3.46 6.37 -28.75
N VAL A 454 -4.10 6.22 -27.59
CA VAL A 454 -3.92 7.15 -26.46
C VAL A 454 -2.77 6.74 -25.53
N VAL A 455 -2.15 5.59 -25.77
CA VAL A 455 -1.09 5.02 -24.93
C VAL A 455 0.27 5.43 -25.45
N THR A 456 1.08 6.02 -24.59
CA THR A 456 2.51 6.28 -24.86
C THR A 456 3.36 5.45 -23.91
N LEU A 457 4.16 4.55 -24.47
CA LEU A 457 5.11 3.73 -23.72
C LEU A 457 6.42 4.50 -23.54
N LEU A 458 6.88 4.64 -22.30
CA LEU A 458 8.23 5.10 -21.99
C LEU A 458 9.21 3.95 -22.22
N LYS A 459 10.26 4.16 -23.01
CA LYS A 459 11.11 3.08 -23.50
C LYS A 459 12.51 3.06 -22.89
N ILE A 460 12.98 4.14 -22.28
CA ILE A 460 14.33 4.23 -21.75
C ILE A 460 14.26 4.17 -20.23
N GLN A 461 14.89 3.17 -19.64
CA GLN A 461 14.97 3.00 -18.19
C GLN A 461 16.34 3.43 -17.64
N TYR A 462 16.35 3.96 -16.40
CA TYR A 462 17.51 4.54 -15.74
C TYR A 462 17.81 3.90 -14.37
N ARG A 463 17.22 2.74 -14.10
CA ARG A 463 17.35 2.06 -12.81
C ARG A 463 18.30 0.88 -12.86
N MET A 464 18.04 -0.06 -13.73
CA MET A 464 18.62 -1.40 -13.68
C MET A 464 19.79 -1.57 -14.66
N ASN A 465 20.76 -2.40 -14.27
CA ASN A 465 21.67 -3.01 -15.23
C ASN A 465 20.87 -3.66 -16.37
N ASP A 466 21.40 -3.60 -17.58
CA ASP A 466 20.72 -4.06 -18.80
C ASP A 466 20.33 -5.54 -18.73
N GLU A 467 21.18 -6.41 -18.20
CA GLU A 467 20.89 -7.84 -18.08
C GLU A 467 19.75 -8.15 -17.11
N ILE A 468 19.57 -7.33 -16.07
CA ILE A 468 18.43 -7.47 -15.16
C ILE A 468 17.14 -7.08 -15.87
N MET A 469 17.16 -5.99 -16.66
CA MET A 469 15.96 -5.49 -17.33
C MET A 469 15.59 -6.25 -18.61
N ARG A 470 16.56 -6.80 -19.33
CA ARG A 470 16.35 -7.40 -20.66
C ARG A 470 15.29 -8.49 -20.65
N PHE A 471 15.34 -9.42 -19.69
CA PHE A 471 14.33 -10.47 -19.58
C PHE A 471 12.92 -9.89 -19.34
N SER A 472 12.80 -8.91 -18.44
CA SER A 472 11.51 -8.23 -18.20
C SER A 472 11.04 -7.45 -19.42
N SER A 473 11.95 -6.79 -20.15
CA SER A 473 11.63 -6.08 -21.39
C SER A 473 11.04 -7.03 -22.45
N ASP A 474 11.69 -8.16 -22.66
CA ASP A 474 11.26 -9.13 -23.68
C ASP A 474 9.92 -9.78 -23.32
N TRP A 475 9.76 -10.18 -22.05
CA TRP A 475 8.56 -10.91 -21.63
C TRP A 475 7.33 -10.02 -21.46
N PHE A 476 7.47 -8.84 -20.86
CA PHE A 476 6.33 -7.98 -20.48
C PHE A 476 6.11 -6.78 -21.40
N TYR A 477 7.16 -6.30 -22.08
CA TYR A 477 7.10 -5.06 -22.85
C TYR A 477 7.45 -5.24 -24.33
N GLY A 478 7.48 -6.50 -24.80
CA GLY A 478 7.75 -6.84 -26.20
C GLY A 478 9.12 -6.39 -26.70
N GLY A 479 10.13 -6.39 -25.83
CA GLY A 479 11.51 -5.98 -26.15
C GLY A 479 11.69 -4.48 -26.40
N LYS A 480 10.71 -3.64 -26.01
CA LYS A 480 10.71 -2.21 -26.33
C LYS A 480 11.36 -1.31 -25.29
N VAL A 481 11.71 -1.86 -24.12
CA VAL A 481 12.35 -1.10 -23.04
C VAL A 481 13.85 -1.34 -23.08
N GLU A 482 14.60 -0.26 -23.17
CA GLU A 482 16.05 -0.25 -23.30
C GLU A 482 16.69 0.47 -22.12
N SER A 483 17.90 0.08 -21.77
CA SER A 483 18.67 0.72 -20.69
C SER A 483 19.42 1.94 -21.19
N ALA A 484 19.36 3.03 -20.41
CA ALA A 484 20.17 4.21 -20.70
C ALA A 484 21.67 3.88 -20.68
N PRO A 485 22.48 4.46 -21.56
CA PRO A 485 23.92 4.12 -21.68
C PRO A 485 24.70 4.23 -20.36
N GLN A 486 24.40 5.22 -19.54
CA GLN A 486 25.14 5.51 -18.30
C GLN A 486 24.90 4.48 -17.19
N ILE A 487 23.85 3.63 -17.28
CA ILE A 487 23.55 2.63 -16.26
C ILE A 487 23.61 1.20 -16.80
N LYS A 488 23.82 1.05 -18.08
CA LYS A 488 23.72 -0.22 -18.82
C LYS A 488 24.56 -1.34 -18.20
N TYR A 489 25.77 -1.01 -17.78
CA TYR A 489 26.76 -1.98 -17.27
C TYR A 489 27.11 -1.75 -15.80
N ARG A 490 26.31 -0.97 -15.06
CA ARG A 490 26.64 -0.73 -13.66
C ARG A 490 26.52 -2.00 -12.82
N SER A 491 27.49 -2.21 -11.95
CA SER A 491 27.57 -3.37 -11.06
C SER A 491 28.10 -2.96 -9.68
N VAL A 492 27.90 -3.82 -8.69
CA VAL A 492 28.50 -3.64 -7.36
C VAL A 492 29.95 -4.06 -7.36
N LEU A 493 30.25 -5.19 -8.00
CA LEU A 493 31.59 -5.76 -8.16
C LEU A 493 31.94 -5.84 -9.63
N ASP A 494 33.19 -5.56 -9.96
CA ASP A 494 33.70 -5.75 -11.31
C ASP A 494 33.67 -7.24 -11.67
N TYR A 495 33.30 -7.56 -12.90
CA TYR A 495 33.20 -8.95 -13.42
C TYR A 495 32.16 -9.83 -12.68
N ASP A 496 31.24 -9.24 -11.90
CA ASP A 496 30.14 -9.98 -11.29
C ASP A 496 28.93 -10.05 -12.24
N HIS A 497 28.30 -11.22 -12.30
CA HIS A 497 27.08 -11.38 -13.10
C HIS A 497 25.92 -10.60 -12.46
N PRO A 498 25.25 -9.69 -13.19
CA PRO A 498 24.18 -8.88 -12.63
C PRO A 498 22.97 -9.69 -12.14
N ILE A 499 22.73 -10.86 -12.73
CA ILE A 499 21.64 -11.76 -12.36
C ILE A 499 22.16 -13.19 -12.16
N THR A 500 21.81 -13.80 -11.03
CA THR A 500 22.18 -15.17 -10.69
C THR A 500 20.99 -15.92 -10.11
N TRP A 501 20.93 -17.24 -10.35
CA TRP A 501 19.96 -18.12 -9.72
C TRP A 501 20.67 -19.22 -8.95
N ILE A 502 20.40 -19.32 -7.67
CA ILE A 502 20.90 -20.38 -6.80
C ILE A 502 19.83 -21.45 -6.69
N ASP A 503 20.12 -22.63 -7.24
CA ASP A 503 19.22 -23.76 -7.26
C ASP A 503 19.19 -24.47 -5.89
N THR A 504 18.01 -24.65 -5.34
CA THR A 504 17.77 -25.37 -4.09
C THR A 504 17.12 -26.75 -4.31
N SER A 505 17.16 -27.29 -5.53
CA SER A 505 16.60 -28.62 -5.85
C SER A 505 17.50 -29.77 -5.43
N ASN A 506 18.83 -29.57 -5.41
CA ASN A 506 19.80 -30.59 -5.06
C ASN A 506 20.17 -30.52 -3.58
N GLU A 507 20.08 -31.64 -2.88
CA GLU A 507 20.53 -31.81 -1.49
C GLU A 507 22.07 -31.70 -1.34
N GLU A 508 22.81 -31.75 -2.47
CA GLU A 508 24.27 -31.74 -2.53
C GLU A 508 24.93 -30.35 -2.55
N ASN A 509 24.17 -29.25 -2.51
CA ASN A 509 24.75 -27.92 -2.33
C ASN A 509 25.22 -27.72 -0.87
N GLN A 510 26.16 -28.57 -0.44
CA GLN A 510 27.05 -28.28 0.66
C GLN A 510 27.96 -27.13 0.21
N ILE A 511 27.65 -25.94 0.68
CA ILE A 511 28.57 -24.81 0.52
C ILE A 511 29.77 -25.12 1.37
N THR A 512 30.78 -25.74 0.77
CA THR A 512 32.11 -25.87 1.34
C THR A 512 32.76 -24.51 1.20
N ILE A 513 32.91 -23.81 2.31
CA ILE A 513 33.77 -22.63 2.37
C ILE A 513 35.20 -23.18 2.30
N GLU A 514 35.79 -23.27 1.09
CA GLU A 514 37.21 -23.46 0.95
C GLU A 514 37.91 -22.21 1.47
N GLY A 515 38.45 -22.33 2.68
CA GLY A 515 39.29 -21.32 3.28
C GLY A 515 40.67 -21.33 2.61
N GLU A 516 40.91 -20.47 1.62
CA GLU A 516 42.24 -20.02 1.32
C GLU A 516 42.69 -19.00 2.38
N ASP A 517 43.80 -19.33 3.02
CA ASP A 517 44.64 -18.56 3.94
C ASP A 517 44.19 -17.14 4.31
N VAL A 518 43.43 -17.04 5.38
CA VAL A 518 43.15 -15.76 6.04
C VAL A 518 44.18 -15.57 7.17
N PRO A 519 44.87 -14.44 7.27
CA PRO A 519 45.82 -14.16 8.34
C PRO A 519 45.18 -14.31 9.72
N GLU A 520 45.90 -14.86 10.69
CA GLU A 520 45.43 -15.25 12.04
C GLU A 520 44.76 -14.15 12.89
N ASP A 521 44.78 -12.91 12.46
CA ASP A 521 44.17 -11.78 13.20
C ASP A 521 42.66 -11.57 12.99
N SER A 522 41.99 -12.36 12.13
CA SER A 522 40.54 -12.25 11.85
C SER A 522 39.73 -13.48 12.30
N ALA A 523 40.29 -14.41 13.01
CA ALA A 523 39.70 -15.71 13.37
C ALA A 523 38.51 -15.68 14.36
N SER A 524 38.14 -14.52 14.92
CA SER A 524 37.07 -14.45 15.93
C SER A 524 35.65 -14.21 15.34
N THR A 525 35.55 -13.89 14.04
CA THR A 525 34.25 -13.50 13.45
C THR A 525 33.66 -14.56 12.49
N SER A 526 34.48 -15.46 11.96
CA SER A 526 34.01 -16.53 11.06
C SER A 526 33.45 -17.75 11.78
N SER A 527 33.80 -17.94 13.06
CA SER A 527 33.38 -19.09 13.85
C SER A 527 31.93 -19.10 14.30
N SER A 528 31.20 -17.96 14.25
CA SER A 528 29.80 -17.90 14.72
C SER A 528 28.77 -18.31 13.65
N ILE A 529 29.10 -18.25 12.37
CA ILE A 529 28.20 -18.71 11.29
C ILE A 529 28.41 -20.19 10.99
N SER A 530 29.68 -20.65 11.02
CA SER A 530 30.03 -22.04 10.78
C SER A 530 29.65 -23.00 11.91
N ALA A 531 29.60 -22.54 13.17
CA ALA A 531 29.26 -23.38 14.32
C ALA A 531 27.77 -23.76 14.42
N ALA A 532 26.87 -23.04 13.71
CA ALA A 532 25.45 -23.36 13.65
C ALA A 532 25.11 -24.46 12.63
N ASN A 533 26.01 -24.78 11.71
CA ASN A 533 25.74 -25.66 10.55
C ASN A 533 26.30 -27.09 10.67
N GLN A 534 26.87 -27.48 11.80
CA GLN A 534 27.52 -28.81 11.91
C GLN A 534 26.59 -30.01 12.15
N ASN A 535 25.27 -29.81 12.30
CA ASN A 535 24.35 -30.94 12.57
C ASN A 535 22.90 -30.69 12.13
N SER A 536 22.61 -30.39 10.87
CA SER A 536 21.26 -30.65 10.33
C SER A 536 21.29 -30.82 8.81
N ASP A 537 20.80 -31.95 8.32
CA ASP A 537 20.40 -32.13 6.93
C ASP A 537 19.45 -30.99 6.55
N LEU A 538 19.95 -30.01 5.77
CA LEU A 538 19.19 -28.85 5.34
C LEU A 538 18.09 -29.31 4.36
N ASN A 539 16.89 -29.53 4.86
CA ASN A 539 15.76 -29.91 4.04
C ASN A 539 15.14 -28.66 3.39
N PHE A 540 15.39 -28.47 2.08
CA PHE A 540 14.86 -27.38 1.27
C PHE A 540 13.37 -27.52 0.89
N LYS A 541 12.60 -28.32 1.62
CA LYS A 541 11.15 -28.46 1.38
C LYS A 541 10.34 -27.34 2.03
N GLU A 542 9.30 -26.90 1.31
CA GLU A 542 8.36 -25.92 1.85
C GLU A 542 7.54 -26.53 3.01
N GLN A 543 7.25 -25.72 4.01
CA GLN A 543 6.44 -26.11 5.18
C GLN A 543 5.23 -25.17 5.32
N PHE A 544 4.12 -25.72 5.76
CA PHE A 544 2.95 -24.92 6.11
C PHE A 544 3.11 -24.32 7.51
N VAL A 545 2.76 -23.05 7.66
CA VAL A 545 2.80 -22.35 8.94
C VAL A 545 1.45 -21.69 9.21
N GLY A 546 0.86 -22.05 10.36
CA GLY A 546 -0.40 -21.48 10.84
C GLY A 546 -1.66 -21.95 10.09
N GLU A 547 -2.82 -21.51 10.56
CA GLU A 547 -4.13 -21.88 10.01
C GLU A 547 -4.46 -21.20 8.65
N SER A 548 -3.65 -20.22 8.22
CA SER A 548 -3.90 -19.38 7.04
C SER A 548 -3.05 -19.76 5.81
N PHE A 549 -2.61 -21.01 5.71
CA PHE A 549 -1.80 -21.50 4.57
C PHE A 549 -0.52 -20.71 4.30
N GLY A 550 0.07 -20.08 5.32
CA GLY A 550 1.38 -19.48 5.23
C GLY A 550 2.43 -20.53 4.87
N ARG A 551 3.41 -20.17 4.05
CA ARG A 551 4.50 -21.07 3.67
C ARG A 551 5.84 -20.51 4.11
N ILE A 552 6.73 -21.42 4.49
CA ILE A 552 8.10 -21.13 4.87
C ILE A 552 9.02 -22.21 4.32
N ASN A 553 10.21 -21.83 3.91
CA ASN A 553 11.32 -22.71 3.62
C ASN A 553 12.51 -22.22 4.44
N LYS A 554 12.75 -22.90 5.56
CA LYS A 554 13.76 -22.46 6.53
C LYS A 554 15.18 -22.57 5.98
N ALA A 555 15.48 -23.68 5.29
CA ALA A 555 16.77 -23.89 4.67
C ALA A 555 17.08 -22.83 3.60
N GLU A 556 16.10 -22.50 2.74
CA GLU A 556 16.24 -21.44 1.74
C GLU A 556 16.42 -20.05 2.40
N ALA A 557 15.75 -19.78 3.53
CA ALA A 557 15.96 -18.53 4.27
C ALA A 557 17.38 -18.42 4.83
N GLU A 558 17.91 -19.50 5.39
CA GLU A 558 19.28 -19.54 5.90
C GLU A 558 20.30 -19.40 4.77
N LEU A 559 20.10 -20.12 3.64
CA LEU A 559 20.91 -19.98 2.45
C LEU A 559 20.89 -18.54 1.90
N THR A 560 19.71 -17.89 1.90
CA THR A 560 19.57 -16.48 1.48
C THR A 560 20.48 -15.56 2.29
N LEU A 561 20.55 -15.76 3.59
CA LEU A 561 21.40 -14.94 4.47
C LEU A 561 22.88 -15.30 4.37
N LEU A 562 23.21 -16.58 4.18
CA LEU A 562 24.59 -17.00 3.91
C LEU A 562 25.11 -16.37 2.61
N THR A 563 24.33 -16.45 1.54
CA THR A 563 24.63 -15.81 0.24
C THR A 563 24.86 -14.30 0.41
N LEU A 564 24.01 -13.63 1.19
CA LEU A 564 24.18 -12.20 1.45
C LEU A 564 25.45 -11.92 2.26
N ALA A 565 25.76 -12.76 3.26
CA ALA A 565 26.97 -12.60 4.06
C ALA A 565 28.24 -12.80 3.22
N GLU A 566 28.27 -13.79 2.36
CA GLU A 566 29.35 -14.02 1.39
C GLU A 566 29.50 -12.83 0.44
N TYR A 567 28.38 -12.32 -0.07
CA TYR A 567 28.40 -11.19 -0.98
C TYR A 567 28.93 -9.92 -0.30
N PHE A 568 28.51 -9.64 0.96
CA PHE A 568 29.06 -8.54 1.75
C PHE A 568 30.54 -8.73 2.06
N THR A 569 30.99 -9.97 2.28
CA THR A 569 32.41 -10.28 2.49
C THR A 569 33.23 -10.00 1.24
N LYS A 570 32.74 -10.42 0.07
CA LYS A 570 33.38 -10.12 -1.23
C LYS A 570 33.47 -8.61 -1.51
N ILE A 571 32.45 -7.82 -1.19
CA ILE A 571 32.48 -6.36 -1.35
C ILE A 571 33.43 -5.71 -0.35
N GLY A 572 33.51 -6.26 0.86
CA GLY A 572 34.24 -5.71 2.00
C GLY A 572 33.43 -4.75 2.86
N LYS A 573 33.51 -4.92 4.18
CA LYS A 573 32.74 -4.17 5.17
C LYS A 573 32.86 -2.65 5.01
N GLN A 574 34.06 -2.16 4.79
CA GLN A 574 34.31 -0.73 4.66
C GLN A 574 33.54 -0.15 3.47
N ARG A 575 33.58 -0.82 2.33
CA ARG A 575 32.92 -0.38 1.11
C ARG A 575 31.39 -0.42 1.22
N VAL A 576 30.83 -1.50 1.79
CA VAL A 576 29.37 -1.63 2.02
C VAL A 576 28.84 -0.45 2.84
N LEU A 577 29.57 -0.07 3.90
CA LEU A 577 29.15 1.01 4.81
C LEU A 577 29.38 2.40 4.24
N SER A 578 30.55 2.64 3.60
CA SER A 578 30.90 3.96 3.05
C SER A 578 30.06 4.34 1.82
N GLU A 579 29.80 3.39 0.94
CA GLU A 579 28.94 3.59 -0.25
C GLU A 579 27.46 3.41 0.07
N SER A 580 27.12 3.00 1.30
CA SER A 580 25.73 2.73 1.74
C SER A 580 25.00 1.76 0.80
N ILE A 581 25.67 0.67 0.40
CA ILE A 581 25.09 -0.33 -0.51
C ILE A 581 23.86 -0.95 0.15
N ASP A 582 22.69 -0.64 -0.39
CA ASP A 582 21.42 -1.06 0.19
C ASP A 582 20.91 -2.37 -0.43
N VAL A 583 20.34 -3.21 0.44
CA VAL A 583 19.91 -4.55 0.09
C VAL A 583 18.43 -4.74 0.38
N GLY A 584 17.73 -5.36 -0.55
CA GLY A 584 16.36 -5.83 -0.37
C GLY A 584 16.29 -7.35 -0.41
N ILE A 585 15.61 -7.96 0.55
CA ILE A 585 15.26 -9.37 0.52
C ILE A 585 13.75 -9.48 0.33
N ILE A 586 13.33 -10.11 -0.76
CA ILE A 586 11.93 -10.22 -1.15
C ILE A 586 11.48 -11.67 -1.07
N SER A 587 10.31 -11.91 -0.50
CA SER A 587 9.66 -13.21 -0.56
C SER A 587 8.16 -13.06 -0.79
N PRO A 588 7.50 -13.98 -1.52
CA PRO A 588 6.05 -13.93 -1.73
C PRO A 588 5.23 -14.24 -0.46
N TYR A 589 5.86 -14.77 0.60
CA TYR A 589 5.18 -15.24 1.80
C TYR A 589 5.58 -14.47 3.06
N ARG A 590 4.61 -13.91 3.78
CA ARG A 590 4.85 -13.17 5.03
C ARG A 590 5.58 -14.00 6.11
N ALA A 591 5.29 -15.30 6.19
CA ALA A 591 5.95 -16.19 7.14
C ALA A 591 7.48 -16.25 6.88
N GLN A 592 7.89 -16.35 5.62
CA GLN A 592 9.30 -16.31 5.22
C GLN A 592 9.94 -14.96 5.55
N VAL A 593 9.24 -13.87 5.25
CA VAL A 593 9.72 -12.51 5.58
C VAL A 593 9.96 -12.35 7.07
N GLN A 594 9.02 -12.79 7.91
CA GLN A 594 9.18 -12.72 9.37
C GLN A 594 10.34 -13.58 9.88
N TYR A 595 10.52 -14.76 9.29
CA TYR A 595 11.63 -15.64 9.66
C TYR A 595 12.98 -15.04 9.27
N LEU A 596 13.11 -14.50 8.06
CA LEU A 596 14.30 -13.78 7.61
C LEU A 596 14.63 -12.58 8.51
N LYS A 597 13.64 -11.76 8.88
CA LYS A 597 13.82 -10.65 9.84
C LYS A 597 14.33 -11.14 11.19
N LYS A 598 13.81 -12.28 11.69
CA LYS A 598 14.26 -12.89 12.94
C LYS A 598 15.71 -13.35 12.86
N LEU A 599 16.11 -14.00 11.76
CA LEU A 599 17.47 -14.46 11.54
C LEU A 599 18.47 -13.30 11.45
N ILE A 600 18.14 -12.21 10.72
CA ILE A 600 19.00 -11.01 10.64
C ILE A 600 19.23 -10.38 12.01
N LYS A 601 18.22 -10.41 12.89
CA LYS A 601 18.39 -9.95 14.27
C LYS A 601 19.25 -10.91 15.11
N LYS A 602 19.18 -12.21 14.83
CA LYS A 602 19.92 -13.26 15.55
C LYS A 602 21.41 -13.28 15.20
N TYR A 603 21.77 -13.12 13.92
CA TYR A 603 23.14 -13.20 13.47
C TYR A 603 23.92 -11.91 13.72
N GLU A 604 25.01 -12.00 14.51
CA GLU A 604 25.88 -10.85 14.83
C GLU A 604 26.54 -10.24 13.60
N PHE A 605 26.84 -11.04 12.58
CA PHE A 605 27.41 -10.58 11.32
C PHE A 605 26.62 -9.40 10.71
N PHE A 606 25.28 -9.45 10.75
CA PHE A 606 24.44 -8.41 10.16
C PHE A 606 24.27 -7.16 11.03
N LYS A 607 24.75 -7.15 12.27
CA LYS A 607 24.58 -6.02 13.20
C LYS A 607 24.98 -4.65 12.63
N PRO A 608 26.15 -4.49 11.96
CA PRO A 608 26.54 -3.21 11.37
C PRO A 608 25.72 -2.85 10.11
N TYR A 609 25.12 -3.83 9.45
CA TYR A 609 24.42 -3.67 8.17
C TYR A 609 22.90 -3.55 8.28
N ARG A 610 22.31 -3.73 9.48
CA ARG A 610 20.85 -3.82 9.67
C ARG A 610 20.07 -2.64 9.09
N ARG A 611 20.66 -1.44 9.06
CA ARG A 611 20.05 -0.25 8.47
C ARG A 611 20.02 -0.27 6.94
N LEU A 612 20.88 -1.03 6.33
CA LEU A 612 21.00 -1.17 4.87
C LEU A 612 20.16 -2.33 4.34
N ILE A 613 19.69 -3.24 5.19
CA ILE A 613 18.93 -4.43 4.80
C ILE A 613 17.44 -4.23 5.05
N SER A 614 16.65 -4.34 4.01
CA SER A 614 15.18 -4.31 4.07
C SER A 614 14.61 -5.66 3.69
N VAL A 615 13.69 -6.22 4.47
CA VAL A 615 13.02 -7.50 4.15
C VAL A 615 11.54 -7.28 4.08
N ASN A 616 10.91 -7.61 2.96
CA ASN A 616 9.46 -7.45 2.81
C ASN A 616 8.87 -8.41 1.76
N THR A 617 7.55 -8.43 1.67
CA THR A 617 6.85 -9.08 0.55
C THR A 617 7.00 -8.27 -0.73
N VAL A 618 6.66 -8.87 -1.88
CA VAL A 618 6.67 -8.18 -3.17
C VAL A 618 5.84 -6.89 -3.13
N ASP A 619 4.63 -6.97 -2.57
CA ASP A 619 3.74 -5.82 -2.45
C ASP A 619 4.35 -4.70 -1.58
N GLY A 620 5.06 -5.07 -0.50
CA GLY A 620 5.74 -4.12 0.38
C GLY A 620 6.99 -3.46 -0.20
N PHE A 621 7.55 -4.01 -1.29
CA PHE A 621 8.66 -3.41 -2.04
C PHE A 621 8.21 -2.54 -3.22
N GLN A 622 6.92 -2.46 -3.48
CA GLN A 622 6.43 -1.67 -4.59
C GLN A 622 6.85 -0.20 -4.47
N GLY A 623 7.30 0.39 -5.59
CA GLY A 623 7.79 1.76 -5.64
C GLY A 623 9.21 1.97 -5.07
N GLN A 624 9.80 0.94 -4.44
CA GLN A 624 11.16 0.99 -3.89
C GLN A 624 12.17 0.37 -4.87
N GLU A 625 13.44 0.64 -4.64
CA GLU A 625 14.56 0.03 -5.38
C GLU A 625 15.76 -0.12 -4.44
N ARG A 626 16.64 -1.08 -4.72
CA ARG A 626 17.85 -1.35 -3.96
C ARG A 626 19.01 -1.69 -4.90
N ASP A 627 20.23 -1.48 -4.43
CA ASP A 627 21.42 -1.85 -5.19
C ASP A 627 21.46 -3.35 -5.44
N VAL A 628 21.16 -4.13 -4.41
CA VAL A 628 21.14 -5.59 -4.43
C VAL A 628 19.76 -6.10 -4.00
N ILE A 629 19.20 -7.00 -4.77
CA ILE A 629 17.97 -7.73 -4.41
C ILE A 629 18.23 -9.22 -4.34
N LEU A 630 17.79 -9.85 -3.25
CA LEU A 630 17.68 -11.29 -3.13
C LEU A 630 16.20 -11.68 -3.11
N ILE A 631 15.82 -12.67 -3.91
CA ILE A 631 14.45 -13.19 -3.96
C ILE A 631 14.44 -14.61 -3.44
N SER A 632 13.75 -14.86 -2.32
CA SER A 632 13.49 -16.20 -1.79
C SER A 632 12.11 -16.68 -2.25
N LEU A 633 12.09 -17.66 -3.17
CA LEU A 633 10.87 -18.14 -3.83
C LEU A 633 10.03 -19.06 -2.96
N VAL A 634 10.66 -19.75 -2.00
CA VAL A 634 10.04 -20.62 -0.99
C VAL A 634 9.50 -21.94 -1.53
N ARG A 635 8.94 -21.92 -2.73
CA ARG A 635 8.21 -23.05 -3.29
C ARG A 635 9.14 -24.20 -3.66
N SER A 636 8.87 -25.36 -3.06
CA SER A 636 9.60 -26.61 -3.28
C SER A 636 8.64 -27.79 -3.09
N ASN A 637 8.12 -28.32 -4.21
CA ASN A 637 7.17 -29.43 -4.24
C ASN A 637 7.21 -30.19 -5.57
N ASP A 638 6.86 -31.46 -5.54
CA ASP A 638 6.90 -32.34 -6.71
C ASP A 638 5.81 -32.05 -7.75
N GLU A 639 4.76 -31.33 -7.37
CA GLU A 639 3.62 -31.01 -8.24
C GLU A 639 3.84 -29.78 -9.12
N GLY A 640 4.90 -29.02 -8.92
CA GLY A 640 5.17 -27.77 -9.62
C GLY A 640 4.17 -26.65 -9.29
N GLN A 641 3.60 -26.69 -8.09
CA GLN A 641 2.69 -25.64 -7.65
C GLN A 641 3.46 -24.41 -7.18
N ILE A 642 3.37 -23.33 -7.94
CA ILE A 642 4.09 -22.08 -7.68
C ILE A 642 3.28 -21.04 -6.88
N GLY A 643 2.02 -21.33 -6.53
CA GLY A 643 1.19 -20.49 -5.66
C GLY A 643 1.03 -19.05 -6.15
N PHE A 644 1.33 -18.07 -5.29
CA PHE A 644 1.20 -16.63 -5.62
C PHE A 644 2.09 -16.18 -6.78
N LEU A 645 3.14 -16.92 -7.09
CA LEU A 645 4.05 -16.64 -8.20
C LEU A 645 3.45 -16.99 -9.58
N LYS A 646 2.23 -17.51 -9.63
CA LYS A 646 1.43 -17.63 -10.86
C LYS A 646 1.09 -16.27 -11.47
N ASP A 647 0.91 -15.24 -10.66
CA ASP A 647 0.81 -13.86 -11.16
C ASP A 647 2.22 -13.35 -11.46
N LEU A 648 2.60 -13.46 -12.72
CA LEU A 648 3.94 -13.12 -13.19
C LEU A 648 4.30 -11.64 -12.98
N ARG A 649 3.31 -10.77 -12.85
CA ARG A 649 3.51 -9.35 -12.52
C ARG A 649 4.22 -9.18 -11.18
N ARG A 650 3.98 -10.08 -10.21
CA ARG A 650 4.74 -10.10 -8.94
C ARG A 650 6.21 -10.36 -9.15
N MET A 651 6.54 -11.33 -10.01
CA MET A 651 7.94 -11.61 -10.31
C MET A 651 8.58 -10.45 -11.08
N ASN A 652 7.87 -9.84 -12.02
CA ASN A 652 8.32 -8.63 -12.71
C ASN A 652 8.65 -7.51 -11.71
N VAL A 653 7.76 -7.26 -10.75
CA VAL A 653 8.01 -6.25 -9.69
C VAL A 653 9.22 -6.63 -8.85
N ALA A 654 9.33 -7.88 -8.39
CA ALA A 654 10.43 -8.32 -7.55
C ALA A 654 11.80 -8.16 -8.24
N MET A 655 11.91 -8.63 -9.49
CA MET A 655 13.16 -8.55 -10.27
C MET A 655 13.56 -7.10 -10.55
N THR A 656 12.60 -6.24 -10.90
CA THR A 656 12.85 -4.85 -11.30
C THR A 656 13.05 -3.90 -10.12
N ARG A 657 13.20 -4.41 -8.90
CA ARG A 657 13.66 -3.64 -7.73
C ARG A 657 15.18 -3.52 -7.67
N ALA A 658 15.91 -4.43 -8.31
CA ALA A 658 17.37 -4.46 -8.32
C ALA A 658 17.94 -3.39 -9.25
N ARG A 659 18.91 -2.61 -8.75
CA ARG A 659 19.67 -1.67 -9.57
C ARG A 659 20.89 -2.33 -10.24
N MET A 660 21.67 -3.09 -9.47
CA MET A 660 22.99 -3.60 -9.89
C MET A 660 23.14 -5.10 -9.76
N LYS A 661 22.50 -5.74 -8.79
CA LYS A 661 22.60 -7.19 -8.56
C LYS A 661 21.25 -7.78 -8.18
N LEU A 662 20.90 -8.88 -8.85
CA LEU A 662 19.72 -9.69 -8.56
C LEU A 662 20.13 -11.13 -8.31
N ILE A 663 19.80 -11.67 -7.14
CA ILE A 663 20.04 -13.07 -6.77
C ILE A 663 18.70 -13.74 -6.52
N ILE A 664 18.39 -14.77 -7.27
CA ILE A 664 17.17 -15.56 -7.12
C ILE A 664 17.54 -16.87 -6.43
N LEU A 665 16.85 -17.22 -5.36
CA LEU A 665 17.00 -18.50 -4.65
C LEU A 665 15.69 -19.28 -4.75
N GLY A 666 15.77 -20.52 -5.21
CA GLY A 666 14.57 -21.35 -5.31
C GLY A 666 14.79 -22.65 -6.04
N ASN A 667 13.87 -23.58 -5.79
CA ASN A 667 13.89 -24.92 -6.34
C ASN A 667 13.58 -24.89 -7.85
N LYS A 668 14.60 -25.19 -8.68
CA LYS A 668 14.51 -25.21 -10.14
C LYS A 668 13.43 -26.17 -10.61
N ASP A 669 13.40 -27.40 -10.09
CA ASP A 669 12.51 -28.46 -10.58
C ASP A 669 11.04 -28.12 -10.35
N THR A 670 10.73 -27.43 -9.24
CA THR A 670 9.39 -26.92 -8.96
C THR A 670 9.04 -25.75 -9.89
N MET A 671 9.93 -24.77 -9.99
CA MET A 671 9.63 -23.50 -10.67
C MET A 671 9.60 -23.64 -12.19
N THR A 672 10.52 -24.40 -12.77
CA THR A 672 10.67 -24.54 -14.24
C THR A 672 9.55 -25.37 -14.91
N LYS A 673 8.66 -26.00 -14.12
CA LYS A 673 7.40 -26.54 -14.67
C LYS A 673 6.51 -25.46 -15.25
N HIS A 674 6.70 -24.20 -14.84
CA HIS A 674 6.00 -23.06 -15.45
C HIS A 674 6.87 -22.43 -16.55
N PRO A 675 6.34 -22.19 -17.78
CA PRO A 675 7.11 -21.71 -18.94
C PRO A 675 7.92 -20.42 -18.69
N PHE A 676 7.36 -19.47 -17.94
CA PHE A 676 8.04 -18.23 -17.57
C PHE A 676 9.33 -18.48 -16.80
N TYR A 677 9.25 -19.29 -15.74
CA TYR A 677 10.40 -19.58 -14.87
C TYR A 677 11.42 -20.46 -15.57
N LYS A 678 10.98 -21.34 -16.49
CA LYS A 678 11.87 -22.10 -17.34
C LYS A 678 12.70 -21.18 -18.23
N LYS A 679 12.05 -20.23 -18.90
CA LYS A 679 12.76 -19.25 -19.75
C LYS A 679 13.65 -18.30 -18.94
N LEU A 680 13.23 -17.92 -17.73
CA LEU A 680 14.05 -17.11 -16.83
C LEU A 680 15.31 -17.88 -16.40
N TRP A 681 15.17 -19.15 -16.04
CA TRP A 681 16.31 -20.02 -15.74
C TRP A 681 17.27 -20.12 -16.92
N GLU A 682 16.77 -20.47 -18.10
CA GLU A 682 17.56 -20.58 -19.33
C GLU A 682 18.29 -19.26 -19.66
N TYR A 683 17.64 -18.13 -19.43
CA TYR A 683 18.23 -16.81 -19.63
C TYR A 683 19.38 -16.54 -18.66
N VAL A 684 19.20 -16.86 -17.37
CA VAL A 684 20.24 -16.67 -16.34
C VAL A 684 21.43 -17.58 -16.60
N GLU A 685 21.19 -18.84 -16.94
CA GLU A 685 22.25 -19.79 -17.31
C GLU A 685 23.06 -19.31 -18.53
N ALA A 686 22.37 -18.81 -19.55
CA ALA A 686 23.02 -18.27 -20.72
C ALA A 686 23.97 -17.10 -20.41
N ILE A 687 23.55 -16.19 -19.51
CA ILE A 687 24.39 -15.06 -19.07
C ILE A 687 25.60 -15.57 -18.27
N ASN A 688 25.37 -16.49 -17.33
CA ASN A 688 26.44 -16.96 -16.44
C ASN A 688 27.45 -17.88 -17.12
N ASN A 689 27.11 -18.50 -18.27
CA ASN A 689 27.97 -19.36 -19.04
C ASN A 689 28.69 -18.64 -20.19
N TYR A 690 28.44 -17.36 -20.42
CA TYR A 690 29.27 -16.54 -21.31
C TYR A 690 30.51 -16.07 -20.53
N GLU A 691 31.62 -16.80 -20.65
CA GLU A 691 32.97 -16.36 -20.26
C GLU A 691 33.53 -15.24 -21.16
#